data_e8b0fe39035583b1b8e6f997c084e687
#
_entry.id   e8b0fe39035583b1b8e6f997c084e687
#
_cell.length_a   1.000
_cell.length_b   1.000
_cell.length_c   1.000
_cell.angle_alpha   90.00
_cell.angle_beta   90.00
_cell.angle_gamma   90.00
#
_symmetry.space_group_name_H-M   'P 1'
#
loop_
_entity.id
_entity.type
_entity.pdbx_description
1 polymer ?
#
loop_
_entity_poly.entity_id
_entity_poly.type
_entity_poly.pdbx_seq_one_letter_code
_entity_poly.pdbx_strand_id
1 'polypeptide(L)'
;MAVALVSPGILVREVDLTVGRADNFGVSAGAIAGPFQQGPVDFPVTITNEQDLLSVFGKPISSDNQYEYWLSASSFLSYTGILQVIRTDGSTLNNANVGVGIASTTSAKIKNYDDYQQNYESATNFYYAAKNPGTWANGLKLCYIDDFADQTLGINTTNPANLGVLVGNGVTTNLTNVVIAGTGSTSLFTGYLKGIITGVSTDSSSGNSSFSVKVLSRVSSGGTETAVYYRQGSDYEFKTSRTASFVQSTSGIVTYSAATLTSANDWYGDQTLGLTNSVVYWKSILDKPTTNKYVSDRSGNGDALHVVIVDDTGVVTGIQGNILERHANLSKASDTISSANAPEIVYYKDYLALNSAYVFAGYSPSNANDAIQGTFPRAVGFSAGYTPITTSQGLWGGLAQNTTFTAIGNKTYNLGGGVNYNASNGYTAALSNLITSYDLFNNPEDIDVDVLINGPGLASKEDSQAKANYLISIAEARKDCVAVISPYRSAVVGTNLNNTSSASQTTNIVTFFDSITSSSYAIFDSGYKYMYDRFNNTFRYVPCNADIAGLMVRTDLNQFPWFSPAGQQRGVFNNAVKLAYNPSKSQRDSLYVARVNPVILQPGIGVLLFGDKTGLAYNSAFDRINVRRLFLTLEKSLTNAAKAQLFEFNDEVTRANFVNIVEPFLRDVQAKRGIYDFLVICDTTNNTPDVIDNNEFRADIYIKPAKSINFVSLTFVATRTGVSFSEVAGRV
;
A
#
# COMPACT_ATOMS: atom_id res chain seq x y z
N MET A 1 -13.11 43.54 8.41
CA MET A 1 -13.36 44.95 8.80
C MET A 1 -14.11 45.62 7.66
N ALA A 2 -15.32 46.07 7.93
CA ALA A 2 -16.10 46.80 6.92
C ALA A 2 -15.49 48.21 6.80
N VAL A 3 -15.00 48.58 5.64
CA VAL A 3 -14.56 49.93 5.30
C VAL A 3 -15.81 50.77 5.14
N ALA A 4 -16.11 51.61 6.09
CA ALA A 4 -17.18 52.61 5.97
C ALA A 4 -16.72 53.74 5.07
N LEU A 5 -17.44 54.02 3.97
CA LEU A 5 -17.22 55.20 3.17
C LEU A 5 -17.65 56.46 3.95
N VAL A 6 -16.71 57.38 4.17
CA VAL A 6 -16.93 58.63 4.87
C VAL A 6 -17.28 59.77 3.94
N SER A 7 -17.16 59.58 2.61
CA SER A 7 -17.54 60.53 1.57
C SER A 7 -18.39 59.86 0.47
N PRO A 8 -19.18 60.60 -0.29
CA PRO A 8 -19.92 60.04 -1.42
C PRO A 8 -18.99 59.33 -2.39
N GLY A 9 -19.20 58.00 -2.59
CA GLY A 9 -18.40 57.15 -3.45
C GLY A 9 -19.14 55.85 -3.76
N ILE A 10 -18.74 55.13 -4.79
CA ILE A 10 -19.31 53.87 -5.17
C ILE A 10 -18.44 52.77 -4.51
N LEU A 11 -19.03 51.96 -3.63
CA LEU A 11 -18.40 50.79 -3.10
C LEU A 11 -18.72 49.60 -4.01
N VAL A 12 -17.77 49.12 -4.77
CA VAL A 12 -17.89 47.87 -5.50
C VAL A 12 -17.58 46.75 -4.54
N ARG A 13 -18.56 45.93 -4.24
CA ARG A 13 -18.38 44.62 -3.56
C ARG A 13 -18.40 43.54 -4.62
N GLU A 14 -17.31 42.87 -4.79
CA GLU A 14 -17.32 41.57 -5.42
C GLU A 14 -17.82 40.57 -4.36
N VAL A 15 -18.97 40.01 -4.59
CA VAL A 15 -19.50 38.86 -3.83
C VAL A 15 -19.24 37.67 -4.74
N ASP A 16 -18.31 36.84 -4.35
CA ASP A 16 -18.08 35.55 -5.01
C ASP A 16 -19.25 34.61 -4.66
N LEU A 17 -20.21 34.52 -5.57
CA LEU A 17 -21.34 33.59 -5.48
C LEU A 17 -20.98 32.20 -6.01
N THR A 18 -19.70 31.91 -6.25
CA THR A 18 -19.24 30.60 -6.71
C THR A 18 -19.21 29.55 -5.59
N VAL A 19 -19.43 29.91 -4.36
CA VAL A 19 -19.54 28.99 -3.20
C VAL A 19 -20.86 28.17 -3.18
N GLY A 20 -21.52 28.02 -4.30
CA GLY A 20 -22.72 27.19 -4.45
C GLY A 20 -22.82 26.59 -5.85
N ARG A 21 -21.75 26.65 -6.63
CA ARG A 21 -21.77 26.12 -7.99
C ARG A 21 -21.63 24.61 -7.99
N ALA A 22 -22.66 23.92 -8.45
CA ALA A 22 -22.67 22.48 -8.68
C ALA A 22 -21.80 22.09 -9.90
N ASP A 23 -20.59 22.63 -10.02
CA ASP A 23 -19.67 22.46 -11.15
C ASP A 23 -18.51 21.55 -10.77
N ASN A 24 -18.76 20.34 -10.33
CA ASN A 24 -17.67 19.38 -10.21
C ASN A 24 -18.02 18.10 -10.99
N PHE A 25 -17.83 18.13 -12.30
CA PHE A 25 -17.60 16.92 -13.07
C PHE A 25 -16.16 16.47 -12.78
N GLY A 26 -15.91 15.96 -11.56
CA GLY A 26 -14.61 15.44 -11.17
C GLY A 26 -14.22 14.23 -12.05
N VAL A 27 -12.95 13.87 -12.02
CA VAL A 27 -12.49 12.63 -12.67
C VAL A 27 -13.18 11.46 -11.96
N SER A 28 -13.91 10.65 -12.74
CA SER A 28 -14.62 9.50 -12.18
C SER A 28 -13.67 8.49 -11.54
N ALA A 29 -14.01 8.06 -10.33
CA ALA A 29 -13.26 7.10 -9.54
C ALA A 29 -13.80 5.68 -9.74
N GLY A 30 -12.91 4.74 -10.08
CA GLY A 30 -13.21 3.30 -10.08
C GLY A 30 -12.83 2.66 -8.75
N ALA A 31 -13.40 1.50 -8.43
CA ALA A 31 -13.04 0.71 -7.28
C ALA A 31 -12.91 -0.78 -7.62
N ILE A 32 -11.86 -1.43 -7.12
CA ILE A 32 -11.60 -2.86 -7.29
C ILE A 32 -11.01 -3.47 -6.03
N ALA A 33 -11.45 -4.69 -5.69
CA ALA A 33 -10.84 -5.50 -4.64
C ALA A 33 -10.33 -6.82 -5.20
N GLY A 34 -9.17 -7.29 -4.68
CA GLY A 34 -8.59 -8.55 -5.16
C GLY A 34 -7.34 -9.01 -4.42
N PRO A 35 -6.85 -10.22 -4.72
CA PRO A 35 -5.66 -10.80 -4.10
C PRO A 35 -4.39 -10.27 -4.77
N PHE A 36 -3.93 -9.10 -4.37
CA PHE A 36 -2.69 -8.52 -4.87
C PHE A 36 -1.46 -9.13 -4.19
N GLN A 37 -0.28 -8.96 -4.79
CA GLN A 37 0.97 -9.55 -4.31
C GLN A 37 1.41 -8.96 -2.96
N GLN A 38 1.29 -7.66 -2.83
CA GLN A 38 1.66 -6.88 -1.65
C GLN A 38 0.65 -5.74 -1.44
N GLY A 39 0.90 -4.85 -0.50
CA GLY A 39 0.02 -3.74 -0.17
C GLY A 39 -0.80 -3.97 1.09
N PRO A 40 -1.37 -2.92 1.66
CA PRO A 40 -2.21 -3.01 2.85
C PRO A 40 -3.46 -3.84 2.58
N VAL A 41 -3.83 -4.66 3.57
CA VAL A 41 -4.99 -5.55 3.51
C VAL A 41 -6.19 -4.86 4.14
N ASP A 42 -7.38 -5.04 3.53
CA ASP A 42 -8.64 -4.43 3.97
C ASP A 42 -8.54 -2.90 4.21
N PHE A 43 -7.77 -2.24 3.38
CA PHE A 43 -7.58 -0.79 3.43
C PHE A 43 -7.61 -0.22 2.01
N PRO A 44 -8.47 0.78 1.72
CA PRO A 44 -8.56 1.39 0.40
C PRO A 44 -7.36 2.30 0.13
N VAL A 45 -6.73 2.10 -1.01
CA VAL A 45 -5.60 2.92 -1.47
C VAL A 45 -5.94 3.56 -2.80
N THR A 46 -5.77 4.87 -2.87
CA THR A 46 -5.98 5.64 -4.11
C THR A 46 -4.77 5.49 -5.03
N ILE A 47 -5.00 4.99 -6.23
CA ILE A 47 -4.00 4.78 -7.28
C ILE A 47 -4.34 5.65 -8.48
N THR A 48 -3.37 6.42 -8.96
CA THR A 48 -3.56 7.38 -10.06
C THR A 48 -2.95 6.92 -11.37
N ASN A 49 -1.99 5.99 -11.32
CA ASN A 49 -1.30 5.48 -12.51
C ASN A 49 -0.78 4.05 -12.28
N GLU A 50 -0.33 3.40 -13.35
CA GLU A 50 0.17 2.03 -13.29
C GLU A 50 1.46 1.89 -12.48
N GLN A 51 2.29 2.93 -12.40
CA GLN A 51 3.52 2.90 -11.61
C GLN A 51 3.22 2.88 -10.11
N ASP A 52 2.21 3.65 -9.68
CA ASP A 52 1.74 3.60 -8.29
C ASP A 52 1.16 2.23 -7.96
N LEU A 53 0.36 1.64 -8.88
CA LEU A 53 -0.15 0.27 -8.73
C LEU A 53 0.98 -0.75 -8.55
N LEU A 54 2.03 -0.64 -9.35
CA LEU A 54 3.20 -1.52 -9.27
C LEU A 54 3.95 -1.35 -7.94
N SER A 55 4.17 -0.12 -7.50
CA SER A 55 4.92 0.17 -6.28
C SER A 55 4.19 -0.28 -5.01
N VAL A 56 2.87 -0.10 -4.94
CA VAL A 56 2.07 -0.43 -3.76
C VAL A 56 1.63 -1.90 -3.75
N PHE A 57 1.14 -2.42 -4.89
CA PHE A 57 0.51 -3.74 -4.95
C PHE A 57 1.35 -4.82 -5.65
N GLY A 58 2.59 -4.50 -6.02
CA GLY A 58 3.51 -5.40 -6.69
C GLY A 58 3.14 -5.64 -8.15
N LYS A 59 3.61 -6.74 -8.71
CA LYS A 59 3.46 -7.08 -10.13
C LYS A 59 2.37 -8.14 -10.36
N PRO A 60 1.87 -8.31 -11.59
CA PRO A 60 0.95 -9.39 -11.92
C PRO A 60 1.65 -10.75 -11.79
N ILE A 61 0.99 -11.70 -11.13
CA ILE A 61 1.48 -13.04 -10.82
C ILE A 61 0.64 -14.07 -11.59
N SER A 62 1.29 -15.13 -12.10
CA SER A 62 0.62 -16.17 -12.89
C SER A 62 -0.19 -17.16 -12.05
N SER A 63 0.13 -17.33 -10.76
CA SER A 63 -0.57 -18.26 -9.89
C SER A 63 -2.01 -17.88 -9.71
N ASP A 64 -2.91 -18.84 -9.82
CA ASP A 64 -4.35 -18.72 -9.59
C ASP A 64 -5.02 -17.57 -10.37
N ASN A 65 -4.47 -17.20 -11.52
CA ASN A 65 -4.93 -16.09 -12.34
C ASN A 65 -4.96 -14.72 -11.63
N GLN A 66 -4.12 -14.49 -10.62
CA GLN A 66 -4.03 -13.21 -9.93
C GLN A 66 -3.79 -12.04 -10.89
N TYR A 67 -3.04 -12.28 -11.98
CA TYR A 67 -2.80 -11.28 -13.03
C TYR A 67 -4.09 -10.67 -13.60
N GLU A 68 -5.22 -11.37 -13.55
CA GLU A 68 -6.49 -10.83 -14.05
C GLU A 68 -6.98 -9.65 -13.20
N TYR A 69 -6.82 -9.70 -11.87
CA TYR A 69 -7.13 -8.56 -10.98
C TYR A 69 -6.19 -7.39 -11.25
N TRP A 70 -4.89 -7.67 -11.32
CA TRP A 70 -3.88 -6.65 -11.52
C TRP A 70 -4.00 -5.98 -12.89
N LEU A 71 -4.13 -6.76 -13.97
CA LEU A 71 -4.27 -6.23 -15.33
C LEU A 71 -5.64 -5.57 -15.57
N SER A 72 -6.68 -5.95 -14.81
CA SER A 72 -7.94 -5.19 -14.81
C SER A 72 -7.74 -3.80 -14.22
N ALA A 73 -7.07 -3.70 -13.06
CA ALA A 73 -6.72 -2.41 -12.46
C ALA A 73 -5.87 -1.56 -13.42
N SER A 74 -4.82 -2.14 -13.99
CA SER A 74 -3.96 -1.47 -14.99
C SER A 74 -4.73 -1.05 -16.25
N SER A 75 -5.66 -1.88 -16.74
CA SER A 75 -6.51 -1.54 -17.87
C SER A 75 -7.36 -0.30 -17.60
N PHE A 76 -8.01 -0.24 -16.44
CA PHE A 76 -8.78 0.94 -16.04
C PHE A 76 -7.91 2.20 -15.98
N LEU A 77 -6.74 2.12 -15.34
CA LEU A 77 -5.80 3.25 -15.22
C LEU A 77 -5.30 3.75 -16.59
N SER A 78 -5.28 2.89 -17.62
CA SER A 78 -4.90 3.29 -18.99
C SER A 78 -5.86 4.30 -19.62
N TYR A 79 -7.02 4.54 -19.04
CA TYR A 79 -8.01 5.53 -19.44
C TYR A 79 -7.97 6.82 -18.59
N THR A 80 -6.92 7.01 -17.79
CA THR A 80 -6.69 8.19 -16.93
C THR A 80 -7.69 8.37 -15.78
N GLY A 81 -8.33 7.27 -15.35
CA GLY A 81 -9.17 7.27 -14.15
C GLY A 81 -8.37 7.20 -12.85
N ILE A 82 -9.02 7.60 -11.75
CA ILE A 82 -8.53 7.35 -10.39
C ILE A 82 -9.11 6.02 -9.91
N LEU A 83 -8.29 5.16 -9.30
CA LEU A 83 -8.72 3.83 -8.87
C LEU A 83 -8.53 3.65 -7.37
N GLN A 84 -9.59 3.29 -6.67
CA GLN A 84 -9.52 2.80 -5.30
C GLN A 84 -9.26 1.29 -5.33
N VAL A 85 -8.14 0.87 -4.75
CA VAL A 85 -7.74 -0.54 -4.74
C VAL A 85 -7.70 -1.06 -3.32
N ILE A 86 -8.35 -2.20 -3.07
CA ILE A 86 -8.30 -2.91 -1.80
C ILE A 86 -7.66 -4.27 -2.03
N ARG A 87 -6.61 -4.56 -1.25
CA ARG A 87 -6.09 -5.91 -1.15
C ARG A 87 -6.95 -6.73 -0.20
N THR A 88 -7.52 -7.80 -0.72
CA THR A 88 -8.39 -8.70 0.04
C THR A 88 -7.61 -9.48 1.10
N ASP A 89 -8.21 -9.73 2.25
CA ASP A 89 -7.66 -10.60 3.29
C ASP A 89 -7.64 -12.09 2.87
N GLY A 90 -6.86 -12.89 3.57
CA GLY A 90 -6.77 -14.34 3.45
C GLY A 90 -6.45 -14.99 4.79
N SER A 91 -7.03 -16.14 5.08
CA SER A 91 -6.86 -16.81 6.36
C SER A 91 -5.41 -17.21 6.67
N THR A 92 -4.62 -17.49 5.62
CA THR A 92 -3.23 -17.94 5.75
C THR A 92 -2.22 -16.83 5.63
N LEU A 93 -2.63 -15.60 5.29
CA LEU A 93 -1.72 -14.47 5.16
C LEU A 93 -0.89 -14.27 6.43
N ASN A 94 0.42 -14.15 6.25
CA ASN A 94 1.38 -13.90 7.32
C ASN A 94 2.48 -12.95 6.83
N ASN A 95 2.90 -12.02 7.69
CA ASN A 95 4.00 -11.12 7.37
C ASN A 95 5.33 -11.85 7.51
N ALA A 96 6.24 -11.66 6.58
CA ALA A 96 7.61 -12.06 6.75
C ALA A 96 8.20 -11.31 7.95
N ASN A 97 8.80 -12.03 8.89
CA ASN A 97 9.24 -11.44 10.15
C ASN A 97 10.49 -12.10 10.70
N VAL A 98 11.00 -11.52 11.78
CA VAL A 98 12.06 -12.08 12.62
C VAL A 98 11.50 -12.24 14.02
N GLY A 99 11.27 -13.47 14.44
CA GLY A 99 10.76 -13.79 15.76
C GLY A 99 11.74 -13.47 16.88
N VAL A 100 11.20 -13.21 18.06
CA VAL A 100 12.01 -13.05 19.29
C VAL A 100 12.52 -14.41 19.75
N GLY A 101 13.83 -14.50 19.97
CA GLY A 101 14.50 -15.75 20.31
C GLY A 101 15.37 -16.30 19.18
N ILE A 102 15.79 -17.56 19.29
CA ILE A 102 16.73 -18.14 18.34
C ILE A 102 16.02 -18.47 17.03
N ALA A 103 16.21 -17.61 16.03
CA ALA A 103 16.05 -17.89 14.59
C ALA A 103 14.70 -18.46 14.11
N SER A 104 13.60 -18.21 14.76
CA SER A 104 12.30 -18.64 14.24
C SER A 104 11.45 -17.46 13.81
N THR A 105 10.80 -17.62 12.68
CA THR A 105 9.69 -16.79 12.28
C THR A 105 8.49 -17.07 13.17
N THR A 106 7.68 -16.07 13.45
CA THR A 106 6.47 -16.22 14.25
C THR A 106 5.23 -15.96 13.41
N SER A 107 4.07 -16.32 13.92
CA SER A 107 2.82 -15.92 13.31
C SER A 107 2.55 -14.45 13.63
N ALA A 108 2.58 -13.62 12.60
CA ALA A 108 2.23 -12.20 12.68
C ALA A 108 1.49 -11.80 11.41
N LYS A 109 0.24 -11.36 11.55
CA LYS A 109 -0.60 -10.91 10.43
C LYS A 109 -0.97 -9.46 10.65
N ILE A 110 -0.12 -8.57 10.19
CA ILE A 110 -0.32 -7.12 10.27
C ILE A 110 -0.94 -6.68 8.95
N LYS A 111 -2.20 -6.29 8.97
CA LYS A 111 -2.97 -5.97 7.77
C LYS A 111 -2.58 -4.62 7.18
N ASN A 112 -2.51 -3.60 8.01
CA ASN A 112 -2.26 -2.21 7.64
C ASN A 112 -1.69 -1.43 8.84
N TYR A 113 -1.53 -0.12 8.68
CA TYR A 113 -0.96 0.73 9.72
C TYR A 113 -1.85 0.81 10.98
N ASP A 114 -3.16 0.89 10.83
CA ASP A 114 -4.09 0.97 11.97
C ASP A 114 -4.07 -0.33 12.80
N ASP A 115 -4.04 -1.47 12.12
CA ASP A 115 -3.89 -2.78 12.77
C ASP A 115 -2.55 -2.90 13.50
N TYR A 116 -1.45 -2.35 12.91
CA TYR A 116 -0.17 -2.28 13.59
C TYR A 116 -0.25 -1.47 14.88
N GLN A 117 -0.81 -0.27 14.84
CA GLN A 117 -0.92 0.60 16.01
C GLN A 117 -1.76 -0.05 17.12
N GLN A 118 -2.89 -0.67 16.76
CA GLN A 118 -3.80 -1.24 17.74
C GLN A 118 -3.29 -2.54 18.37
N ASN A 119 -2.64 -3.41 17.59
CA ASN A 119 -2.40 -4.79 17.98
C ASN A 119 -0.92 -5.19 18.03
N TYR A 120 -0.01 -4.47 17.36
CA TYR A 120 1.38 -4.91 17.16
C TYR A 120 2.45 -3.92 17.57
N GLU A 121 2.12 -2.68 17.86
CA GLU A 121 3.09 -1.67 18.32
C GLU A 121 3.83 -2.11 19.60
N SER A 122 3.15 -2.82 20.49
CA SER A 122 3.70 -3.40 21.71
C SER A 122 3.98 -4.91 21.59
N ALA A 123 4.12 -5.42 20.36
CA ALA A 123 4.35 -6.84 20.15
C ALA A 123 5.65 -7.32 20.81
N THR A 124 5.60 -8.52 21.39
CA THR A 124 6.72 -9.16 22.10
C THR A 124 7.25 -10.40 21.40
N ASN A 125 6.64 -10.80 20.29
CA ASN A 125 6.91 -12.04 19.58
C ASN A 125 7.77 -11.91 18.33
N PHE A 126 7.99 -10.68 17.82
CA PHE A 126 8.90 -10.42 16.69
C PHE A 126 9.68 -9.12 16.91
N TYR A 127 10.89 -9.02 16.34
CA TYR A 127 11.69 -7.78 16.32
C TYR A 127 11.28 -6.85 15.20
N TYR A 128 11.18 -7.40 14.00
CA TYR A 128 10.77 -6.70 12.79
C TYR A 128 9.84 -7.58 11.98
N ALA A 129 8.85 -6.97 11.35
CA ALA A 129 7.96 -7.62 10.43
C ALA A 129 7.83 -6.80 9.14
N ALA A 130 7.63 -7.45 8.01
CA ALA A 130 7.31 -6.76 6.78
C ALA A 130 6.03 -5.93 6.91
N LYS A 131 5.96 -4.81 6.22
CA LYS A 131 4.82 -3.86 6.28
C LYS A 131 3.49 -4.51 5.91
N ASN A 132 3.55 -5.49 5.02
CA ASN A 132 2.37 -6.18 4.48
C ASN A 132 2.60 -7.69 4.45
N PRO A 133 1.55 -8.51 4.63
CA PRO A 133 1.68 -9.95 4.60
C PRO A 133 1.97 -10.49 3.20
N GLY A 134 2.60 -11.66 3.13
CA GLY A 134 2.90 -12.36 1.89
C GLY A 134 4.36 -12.81 1.75
N THR A 135 4.62 -13.64 0.75
CA THR A 135 5.97 -14.16 0.46
C THR A 135 6.90 -13.13 -0.18
N TRP A 136 6.39 -11.99 -0.62
CA TRP A 136 7.15 -10.96 -1.31
C TRP A 136 8.33 -10.43 -0.50
N ALA A 137 8.20 -10.43 0.82
CA ALA A 137 9.24 -9.91 1.73
C ALA A 137 10.16 -11.03 2.28
N ASN A 138 9.96 -12.29 1.89
CA ASN A 138 10.86 -13.36 2.26
C ASN A 138 12.21 -13.13 1.58
N GLY A 139 13.26 -13.02 2.39
CA GLY A 139 14.61 -12.72 1.89
C GLY A 139 14.98 -11.24 1.85
N LEU A 140 14.10 -10.35 2.33
CA LEU A 140 14.53 -9.01 2.70
C LEU A 140 15.47 -9.09 3.90
N LYS A 141 16.51 -8.27 3.88
CA LYS A 141 17.40 -8.07 5.02
C LYS A 141 17.20 -6.70 5.63
N LEU A 142 17.06 -6.69 6.94
CA LEU A 142 17.13 -5.47 7.73
C LEU A 142 18.48 -5.45 8.44
N CYS A 143 19.32 -4.49 8.06
CA CYS A 143 20.62 -4.27 8.64
C CYS A 143 20.56 -3.04 9.55
N TYR A 144 21.03 -3.14 10.77
CA TYR A 144 21.20 -1.97 11.60
C TYR A 144 22.56 -1.95 12.31
N ILE A 145 23.03 -0.76 12.63
CA ILE A 145 24.26 -0.53 13.35
C ILE A 145 24.10 0.67 14.29
N ASP A 146 24.68 0.53 15.46
CA ASP A 146 24.82 1.62 16.42
C ASP A 146 26.28 1.77 16.85
N ASP A 147 26.57 2.73 17.71
CA ASP A 147 27.89 2.86 18.33
C ASP A 147 27.96 1.93 19.54
N PHE A 148 28.80 0.94 19.43
CA PHE A 148 28.87 -0.17 20.36
C PHE A 148 30.25 -0.25 21.02
N ALA A 149 30.25 -0.30 22.36
CA ALA A 149 31.42 -0.75 23.11
C ALA A 149 31.23 -2.23 23.44
N ASP A 150 32.11 -3.07 22.94
CA ASP A 150 32.00 -4.52 23.06
C ASP A 150 32.02 -4.98 24.50
N GLN A 151 32.82 -4.30 25.33
CA GLN A 151 33.09 -4.68 26.70
C GLN A 151 33.30 -3.46 27.59
N THR A 152 32.87 -3.54 28.82
CA THR A 152 33.23 -2.56 29.86
C THR A 152 34.01 -3.27 30.95
N LEU A 153 35.18 -2.76 31.26
CA LEU A 153 36.11 -3.32 32.23
C LEU A 153 36.21 -2.39 33.44
N GLY A 154 36.15 -2.97 34.63
CA GLY A 154 36.43 -2.24 35.85
C GLY A 154 37.96 -2.16 36.12
N ILE A 155 38.37 -1.05 36.67
CA ILE A 155 39.76 -0.81 37.11
C ILE A 155 39.78 -0.17 38.49
N ASN A 156 40.55 -0.74 39.38
CA ASN A 156 40.67 -0.20 40.73
C ASN A 156 41.67 0.98 40.76
N THR A 157 41.22 2.11 40.32
CA THR A 157 41.95 3.36 40.37
C THR A 157 41.01 4.55 40.19
N THR A 158 41.27 5.64 40.86
CA THR A 158 40.56 6.92 40.67
C THR A 158 41.14 7.75 39.52
N ASN A 159 42.32 7.34 38.97
CA ASN A 159 42.98 8.04 37.87
C ASN A 159 43.43 7.06 36.78
N PRO A 160 42.55 6.59 35.94
CA PRO A 160 42.86 5.64 34.86
C PRO A 160 43.94 6.15 33.90
N ALA A 161 44.04 7.46 33.69
CA ALA A 161 45.01 8.06 32.77
C ALA A 161 46.45 7.78 33.20
N ASN A 162 46.75 7.69 34.51
CA ASN A 162 48.08 7.36 35.02
C ASN A 162 48.51 5.93 34.67
N LEU A 163 47.58 5.08 34.30
CA LEU A 163 47.81 3.69 33.86
C LEU A 163 47.78 3.56 32.33
N GLY A 164 47.68 4.66 31.61
CA GLY A 164 47.58 4.65 30.13
C GLY A 164 46.18 4.30 29.62
N VAL A 165 45.14 4.32 30.46
CA VAL A 165 43.79 4.09 30.07
C VAL A 165 43.19 5.38 29.55
N LEU A 166 43.37 5.63 28.26
CA LEU A 166 42.89 6.81 27.56
C LEU A 166 42.03 6.39 26.38
N VAL A 167 40.99 7.17 26.09
CA VAL A 167 40.18 6.96 24.90
C VAL A 167 41.08 7.01 23.65
N GLY A 168 40.89 6.05 22.76
CA GLY A 168 41.71 5.91 21.55
C GLY A 168 42.96 5.02 21.71
N ASN A 169 43.36 4.68 22.94
CA ASN A 169 44.49 3.78 23.15
C ASN A 169 44.09 2.31 22.83
N GLY A 170 45.08 1.57 22.30
CA GLY A 170 44.96 0.13 22.10
C GLY A 170 44.99 -0.63 23.43
N VAL A 171 44.24 -1.71 23.52
CA VAL A 171 44.23 -2.64 24.65
C VAL A 171 44.36 -4.05 24.13
N THR A 172 45.11 -4.88 24.81
CA THR A 172 45.16 -6.34 24.57
C THR A 172 44.75 -7.09 25.81
N THR A 173 44.06 -8.21 25.62
CA THR A 173 43.66 -9.10 26.72
C THR A 173 43.94 -10.55 26.37
N ASN A 174 44.59 -11.28 27.27
CA ASN A 174 44.94 -12.67 27.01
C ASN A 174 43.73 -13.60 27.14
N LEU A 175 43.65 -14.56 26.21
CA LEU A 175 42.68 -15.63 26.19
C LEU A 175 43.40 -16.97 26.38
N THR A 176 42.93 -17.79 27.29
CA THR A 176 43.55 -19.09 27.53
C THR A 176 42.43 -20.15 27.60
N ASN A 177 42.48 -21.14 26.72
CA ASN A 177 41.53 -22.24 26.66
C ASN A 177 40.08 -21.79 26.52
N VAL A 178 39.80 -20.85 25.64
CA VAL A 178 38.46 -20.30 25.41
C VAL A 178 37.80 -21.04 24.26
N VAL A 179 36.56 -21.47 24.47
CA VAL A 179 35.72 -22.04 23.39
C VAL A 179 35.19 -20.92 22.52
N ILE A 180 35.43 -21.01 21.22
CA ILE A 180 34.88 -20.07 20.26
C ILE A 180 33.51 -20.55 19.83
N ALA A 181 32.47 -19.77 20.11
CA ALA A 181 31.11 -20.13 19.74
C ALA A 181 30.88 -20.01 18.22
N GLY A 182 29.99 -20.80 17.69
CA GLY A 182 29.56 -20.76 16.29
C GLY A 182 30.41 -21.57 15.31
N THR A 183 31.57 -22.07 15.72
CA THR A 183 32.42 -22.90 14.84
C THR A 183 32.07 -24.38 14.83
N GLY A 184 31.14 -24.82 15.67
CA GLY A 184 30.88 -26.26 15.89
C GLY A 184 32.08 -27.03 16.42
N SER A 185 33.19 -26.34 16.70
CA SER A 185 34.42 -26.90 17.17
C SER A 185 34.52 -26.86 18.69
N THR A 186 34.93 -27.95 19.28
CA THR A 186 35.33 -28.03 20.71
C THR A 186 36.77 -27.55 20.92
N SER A 187 37.42 -27.03 19.89
CA SER A 187 38.79 -26.58 19.97
C SER A 187 38.91 -25.36 20.89
N LEU A 188 39.82 -25.43 21.85
CA LEU A 188 40.09 -24.36 22.77
C LEU A 188 41.04 -23.35 22.09
N PHE A 189 40.67 -22.08 22.12
CA PHE A 189 41.49 -21.00 21.62
C PHE A 189 42.39 -20.45 22.71
N THR A 190 43.67 -20.29 22.38
CA THR A 190 44.63 -19.60 23.23
C THR A 190 45.31 -18.51 22.41
N GLY A 191 45.40 -17.32 22.97
CA GLY A 191 45.92 -16.15 22.30
C GLY A 191 45.55 -14.84 23.03
N TYR A 192 45.27 -13.79 22.31
CA TYR A 192 44.82 -12.52 22.90
C TYR A 192 43.85 -11.78 21.98
N LEU A 193 43.05 -10.91 22.59
CA LEU A 193 42.20 -9.95 21.87
C LEU A 193 42.93 -8.62 21.72
N LYS A 194 42.70 -7.95 20.58
CA LYS A 194 43.07 -6.54 20.37
C LYS A 194 41.78 -5.72 20.39
N GLY A 195 41.81 -4.61 21.09
CA GLY A 195 40.74 -3.64 21.18
C GLY A 195 41.20 -2.22 21.24
N ILE A 196 40.25 -1.31 21.14
CA ILE A 196 40.44 0.14 21.31
C ILE A 196 39.59 0.64 22.46
N ILE A 197 40.12 1.51 23.30
CA ILE A 197 39.34 2.12 24.39
C ILE A 197 38.47 3.22 23.82
N THR A 198 37.17 3.10 24.02
CA THR A 198 36.16 4.01 23.47
C THR A 198 35.56 4.96 24.49
N GLY A 199 35.69 4.65 25.78
CA GLY A 199 35.22 5.48 26.86
C GLY A 199 35.89 5.15 28.19
N VAL A 200 36.03 6.14 29.03
CA VAL A 200 36.56 6.01 30.38
C VAL A 200 35.64 6.74 31.33
N SER A 201 35.17 6.06 32.36
CA SER A 201 34.33 6.62 33.44
C SER A 201 35.06 6.49 34.77
N THR A 202 35.19 7.58 35.48
CA THR A 202 35.84 7.64 36.82
C THR A 202 34.78 7.84 37.89
N ASP A 203 34.77 6.97 38.88
CA ASP A 203 33.95 7.14 40.09
C ASP A 203 34.87 7.51 41.28
N SER A 204 34.86 8.78 41.60
CA SER A 204 35.67 9.32 42.70
C SER A 204 35.18 8.90 44.09
N SER A 205 33.97 8.38 44.19
CA SER A 205 33.38 8.01 45.47
C SER A 205 33.74 6.59 45.89
N SER A 206 33.84 5.67 44.93
CA SER A 206 34.18 4.27 45.19
C SER A 206 35.67 3.92 45.06
N GLY A 207 36.50 4.81 44.55
CA GLY A 207 37.88 4.53 44.22
C GLY A 207 38.08 3.67 42.99
N ASN A 208 37.03 3.36 42.24
CA ASN A 208 36.99 2.53 41.07
C ASN A 208 36.72 3.36 39.81
N SER A 209 37.20 2.90 38.71
CA SER A 209 36.87 3.43 37.36
C SER A 209 36.50 2.32 36.44
N SER A 210 35.85 2.66 35.35
CA SER A 210 35.53 1.72 34.27
C SER A 210 35.96 2.28 32.92
N PHE A 211 36.24 1.40 31.99
CA PHE A 211 36.51 1.78 30.63
C PHE A 211 35.86 0.82 29.63
N SER A 212 35.43 1.37 28.53
CA SER A 212 34.76 0.64 27.45
C SER A 212 35.74 0.30 26.36
N VAL A 213 35.68 -0.92 25.84
CA VAL A 213 36.59 -1.42 24.79
C VAL A 213 35.78 -1.92 23.61
N LYS A 214 36.18 -1.54 22.41
CA LYS A 214 35.79 -2.20 21.16
C LYS A 214 36.81 -3.24 20.78
N VAL A 215 36.38 -4.49 20.62
CA VAL A 215 37.24 -5.56 20.17
C VAL A 215 37.39 -5.51 18.66
N LEU A 216 38.59 -5.48 18.13
CA LEU A 216 38.91 -5.38 16.70
C LEU A 216 39.25 -6.73 16.09
N SER A 217 40.11 -7.49 16.79
CA SER A 217 40.61 -8.77 16.32
C SER A 217 40.96 -9.70 17.44
N ARG A 218 41.13 -10.99 17.12
CA ARG A 218 41.78 -11.99 17.96
C ARG A 218 43.07 -12.44 17.30
N VAL A 219 44.10 -12.68 18.09
CA VAL A 219 45.35 -13.19 17.62
C VAL A 219 45.64 -14.52 18.31
N SER A 220 45.86 -15.58 17.54
CA SER A 220 46.19 -16.90 18.07
C SER A 220 47.59 -16.92 18.67
N SER A 221 47.89 -17.91 19.49
CA SER A 221 49.22 -18.16 20.02
C SER A 221 50.30 -18.34 18.94
N GLY A 222 49.91 -18.73 17.72
CA GLY A 222 50.73 -18.82 16.54
C GLY A 222 50.91 -17.51 15.76
N GLY A 223 50.31 -16.40 16.25
CA GLY A 223 50.41 -15.08 15.59
C GLY A 223 49.41 -14.82 14.49
N THR A 224 48.49 -15.75 14.21
CA THR A 224 47.42 -15.54 13.20
C THR A 224 46.35 -14.58 13.72
N GLU A 225 46.20 -13.45 13.06
CA GLU A 225 45.20 -12.44 13.38
C GLU A 225 43.90 -12.69 12.59
N THR A 226 42.78 -12.66 13.28
CA THR A 226 41.44 -12.80 12.69
C THR A 226 40.57 -11.63 13.16
N ALA A 227 40.03 -10.86 12.22
CA ALA A 227 39.10 -9.80 12.55
C ALA A 227 37.82 -10.35 13.21
N VAL A 228 37.31 -9.59 14.15
CA VAL A 228 36.07 -9.93 14.87
C VAL A 228 34.95 -9.09 14.32
N TYR A 229 33.97 -9.76 13.77
CA TYR A 229 32.78 -9.11 13.21
C TYR A 229 31.54 -9.52 14.00
N TYR A 230 30.70 -8.55 14.29
CA TYR A 230 29.41 -8.80 14.90
C TYR A 230 28.38 -9.03 13.80
N ARG A 231 28.05 -10.28 13.55
CA ARG A 231 26.99 -10.68 12.63
C ARG A 231 25.94 -11.48 13.35
N GLN A 232 24.71 -11.41 12.86
CA GLN A 232 23.71 -12.39 13.23
C GLN A 232 24.08 -13.76 12.64
N GLY A 233 23.92 -14.80 13.40
CA GLY A 233 24.25 -16.16 12.94
C GLY A 233 25.53 -16.72 13.57
N SER A 234 26.31 -17.43 12.79
CA SER A 234 27.42 -18.27 13.28
C SER A 234 28.66 -17.53 13.75
N ASP A 235 28.76 -16.22 13.55
CA ASP A 235 29.95 -15.43 13.90
C ASP A 235 29.98 -14.97 15.38
N TYR A 236 29.47 -15.80 16.27
CA TYR A 236 29.49 -15.57 17.71
C TYR A 236 30.83 -15.97 18.34
N GLU A 237 31.90 -15.46 17.86
CA GLU A 237 33.22 -15.83 18.35
C GLU A 237 33.41 -15.55 19.85
N PHE A 238 32.60 -14.68 20.43
CA PHE A 238 32.64 -14.31 21.85
C PHE A 238 31.38 -14.68 22.65
N LYS A 239 30.40 -15.26 22.00
CA LYS A 239 29.24 -15.84 22.68
C LYS A 239 29.60 -17.20 23.25
N THR A 240 30.56 -17.22 24.12
CA THR A 240 31.09 -18.46 24.54
C THR A 240 30.48 -18.97 25.80
N SER A 241 30.65 -20.26 25.97
CA SER A 241 30.46 -20.93 27.22
C SER A 241 31.10 -20.13 28.34
N ARG A 242 30.49 -20.19 29.49
CA ARG A 242 30.78 -19.47 30.72
C ARG A 242 32.20 -19.64 31.31
N THR A 243 33.11 -20.21 30.58
CA THR A 243 34.48 -20.52 30.99
C THR A 243 35.54 -19.71 30.30
N ALA A 244 35.16 -18.74 29.42
CA ALA A 244 36.10 -17.79 28.84
C ALA A 244 36.52 -16.80 29.92
N SER A 245 37.60 -17.08 30.59
CA SER A 245 38.23 -16.12 31.48
C SER A 245 39.18 -15.23 30.70
N PHE A 246 38.83 -13.97 30.60
CA PHE A 246 39.86 -12.96 30.40
C PHE A 246 40.69 -12.94 31.65
N VAL A 247 41.98 -13.18 31.54
CA VAL A 247 42.85 -13.18 32.70
C VAL A 247 42.98 -11.72 33.17
N GLN A 248 42.19 -11.42 34.20
CA GLN A 248 42.55 -10.28 35.04
C GLN A 248 43.78 -10.70 35.86
N SER A 249 44.76 -9.83 35.93
CA SER A 249 45.77 -9.98 36.97
C SER A 249 45.08 -10.02 38.31
N THR A 250 45.65 -10.71 39.27
CA THR A 250 45.08 -10.95 40.63
C THR A 250 44.66 -9.68 41.38
N SER A 251 44.85 -8.49 40.82
CA SER A 251 44.49 -7.19 41.37
C SER A 251 43.36 -6.48 40.61
N GLY A 252 42.71 -7.12 39.62
CA GLY A 252 41.67 -6.48 38.82
C GLY A 252 42.15 -5.46 37.77
N ILE A 253 43.44 -5.38 37.58
CA ILE A 253 44.08 -4.47 36.61
C ILE A 253 44.27 -5.19 35.27
N VAL A 254 43.74 -4.64 34.19
CA VAL A 254 44.02 -5.10 32.82
C VAL A 254 45.47 -4.69 32.51
N THR A 255 46.30 -5.65 32.15
CA THR A 255 47.69 -5.37 31.77
C THR A 255 47.68 -4.84 30.33
N TYR A 256 48.13 -3.59 30.13
CA TYR A 256 48.31 -3.03 28.80
C TYR A 256 49.64 -3.42 28.23
N SER A 257 49.67 -3.96 27.06
CA SER A 257 50.78 -3.70 26.15
C SER A 257 50.39 -2.46 25.34
N ALA A 258 51.24 -1.50 25.24
CA ALA A 258 51.09 -0.43 24.29
C ALA A 258 51.22 -1.04 22.88
N ALA A 259 50.18 -1.63 22.38
CA ALA A 259 50.15 -2.10 21.02
C ALA A 259 50.05 -0.87 20.14
N THR A 260 51.08 -0.61 19.40
CA THR A 260 51.03 0.33 18.26
C THR A 260 50.07 -0.32 17.27
N LEU A 261 48.80 0.07 17.32
CA LEU A 261 47.84 -0.26 16.28
C LEU A 261 48.28 0.50 15.05
N THR A 262 48.97 -0.17 14.13
CA THR A 262 49.57 0.40 12.93
C THR A 262 48.60 0.81 11.85
N SER A 263 47.31 0.58 12.06
CA SER A 263 46.23 1.22 11.32
C SER A 263 45.02 1.24 12.24
N ALA A 264 44.67 2.42 12.70
CA ALA A 264 43.43 2.65 13.40
C ALA A 264 42.26 2.52 12.41
N ASN A 265 41.96 1.30 12.02
CA ASN A 265 40.65 1.07 11.45
C ASN A 265 39.65 1.20 12.60
N ASP A 266 38.88 2.27 12.56
CA ASP A 266 37.74 2.41 13.47
C ASP A 266 36.87 1.16 13.29
N TRP A 267 36.40 0.59 14.40
CA TRP A 267 35.47 -0.56 14.38
C TRP A 267 34.37 -0.38 13.31
N TYR A 268 33.80 0.82 13.19
CA TYR A 268 32.80 1.15 12.21
C TYR A 268 33.31 1.00 10.76
N GLY A 269 34.57 1.33 10.52
CA GLY A 269 35.19 1.22 9.21
C GLY A 269 35.22 -0.19 8.62
N ASP A 270 35.22 -1.20 9.47
CA ASP A 270 35.27 -2.62 9.07
C ASP A 270 33.92 -3.30 9.07
N GLN A 271 32.86 -2.62 9.50
CA GLN A 271 31.52 -3.20 9.56
C GLN A 271 30.86 -3.28 8.18
N THR A 272 30.22 -4.42 7.91
CA THR A 272 29.50 -4.69 6.67
C THR A 272 28.00 -4.90 6.91
N LEU A 273 27.18 -4.78 5.88
CA LEU A 273 25.75 -5.09 5.95
C LEU A 273 25.43 -6.59 6.14
N GLY A 274 26.41 -7.47 6.01
CA GLY A 274 26.19 -8.91 6.13
C GLY A 274 25.35 -9.51 5.01
N LEU A 275 25.46 -9.02 3.77
CA LEU A 275 24.75 -9.52 2.62
C LEU A 275 25.26 -10.89 2.17
N THR A 276 24.41 -11.69 1.51
CA THR A 276 24.74 -13.09 1.18
C THR A 276 25.82 -13.19 0.09
N ASN A 277 25.75 -12.39 -0.96
CA ASN A 277 26.60 -12.51 -2.14
C ASN A 277 27.44 -11.27 -2.44
N SER A 278 27.42 -10.27 -1.57
CA SER A 278 28.19 -9.03 -1.75
C SER A 278 28.70 -8.51 -0.43
N VAL A 279 29.81 -7.79 -0.47
CA VAL A 279 30.39 -7.12 0.71
C VAL A 279 30.18 -5.62 0.53
N VAL A 280 29.31 -5.06 1.36
CA VAL A 280 29.04 -3.62 1.41
C VAL A 280 29.35 -3.11 2.79
N TYR A 281 30.26 -2.15 2.88
CA TYR A 281 30.67 -1.55 4.15
C TYR A 281 29.71 -0.43 4.57
N TRP A 282 29.38 -0.37 5.86
CA TRP A 282 28.55 0.70 6.42
C TRP A 282 29.12 2.09 6.11
N LYS A 283 30.42 2.29 6.26
CA LYS A 283 31.10 3.56 5.95
C LYS A 283 30.95 4.05 4.51
N SER A 284 30.61 3.14 3.57
CA SER A 284 30.32 3.53 2.18
C SER A 284 28.91 4.04 1.96
N ILE A 285 28.04 3.88 2.94
CA ILE A 285 26.61 4.22 2.87
C ILE A 285 26.28 5.41 3.77
N LEU A 286 26.72 5.33 5.03
CA LEU A 286 26.42 6.31 6.08
C LEU A 286 27.66 6.48 6.96
N ASP A 287 27.81 7.68 7.52
CA ASP A 287 28.81 7.94 8.55
C ASP A 287 28.40 7.27 9.88
N LYS A 288 29.35 7.16 10.81
CA LYS A 288 29.10 6.55 12.12
C LYS A 288 27.92 7.21 12.84
N PRO A 289 27.00 6.44 13.46
CA PRO A 289 25.90 7.01 14.23
C PRO A 289 26.42 7.91 15.38
N THR A 290 25.82 9.07 15.52
CA THR A 290 26.17 10.02 16.59
C THR A 290 24.94 10.32 17.43
N THR A 291 25.15 10.46 18.75
CA THR A 291 24.05 10.79 19.69
C THR A 291 23.26 11.98 19.19
N ASN A 292 21.92 11.83 19.14
CA ASN A 292 21.03 12.90 18.72
C ASN A 292 21.14 14.12 19.66
N LYS A 293 21.02 15.32 19.10
CA LYS A 293 21.13 16.55 19.87
C LYS A 293 20.09 16.62 20.98
N TYR A 294 18.87 16.19 20.73
CA TYR A 294 17.79 16.15 21.74
C TYR A 294 18.21 15.33 22.96
N VAL A 295 18.83 14.19 22.75
CA VAL A 295 19.29 13.26 23.79
C VAL A 295 20.51 13.84 24.51
N SER A 296 21.49 14.39 23.78
CA SER A 296 22.68 14.99 24.38
C SER A 296 22.35 16.22 25.24
N ASP A 297 21.40 17.04 24.82
CA ASP A 297 20.92 18.21 25.58
C ASP A 297 20.25 17.78 26.93
N ARG A 298 19.86 16.52 27.06
CA ARG A 298 19.28 15.90 28.25
C ARG A 298 20.25 15.01 29.01
N SER A 299 21.54 15.17 28.76
CA SER A 299 22.60 14.34 29.37
C SER A 299 22.47 12.84 29.08
N GLY A 300 21.76 12.51 28.00
CA GLY A 300 21.67 11.13 27.48
C GLY A 300 22.79 10.85 26.47
N ASN A 301 23.00 9.58 26.13
CA ASN A 301 24.04 9.15 25.19
C ASN A 301 23.73 7.78 24.56
N GLY A 302 24.32 7.53 23.39
CA GLY A 302 24.31 6.22 22.73
C GLY A 302 22.96 5.81 22.14
N ASP A 303 22.09 6.79 21.88
CA ASP A 303 20.74 6.54 21.36
C ASP A 303 20.69 6.27 19.86
N ALA A 304 21.66 6.80 19.09
CA ALA A 304 21.58 6.79 17.64
C ALA A 304 21.88 5.41 17.02
N LEU A 305 21.14 5.09 15.99
CA LEU A 305 21.34 3.91 15.15
C LEU A 305 21.00 4.20 13.68
N HIS A 306 21.57 3.42 12.78
CA HIS A 306 21.21 3.40 11.36
C HIS A 306 20.48 2.12 11.02
N VAL A 307 19.49 2.24 10.12
CA VAL A 307 18.75 1.09 9.57
C VAL A 307 18.83 1.14 8.05
N VAL A 308 19.18 0.01 7.44
CA VAL A 308 19.21 -0.18 5.99
C VAL A 308 18.41 -1.42 5.64
N ILE A 309 17.52 -1.29 4.67
CA ILE A 309 16.70 -2.40 4.16
C ILE A 309 17.22 -2.78 2.79
N VAL A 310 17.46 -4.08 2.59
CA VAL A 310 18.11 -4.62 1.39
C VAL A 310 17.29 -5.76 0.81
N ASP A 311 17.11 -5.76 -0.50
CA ASP A 311 16.57 -6.89 -1.27
C ASP A 311 17.69 -7.90 -1.53
N ASP A 312 18.01 -8.74 -0.55
CA ASP A 312 19.15 -9.66 -0.62
C ASP A 312 18.91 -10.83 -1.58
N THR A 313 17.67 -11.10 -1.94
CA THR A 313 17.28 -12.17 -2.87
C THR A 313 16.91 -11.69 -4.27
N GLY A 314 16.69 -10.39 -4.45
CA GLY A 314 16.23 -9.80 -5.70
C GLY A 314 14.74 -10.03 -5.99
N VAL A 315 13.94 -10.43 -5.01
CA VAL A 315 12.51 -10.72 -5.21
C VAL A 315 11.71 -9.46 -5.49
N VAL A 316 12.08 -8.34 -4.83
CA VAL A 316 11.35 -7.06 -4.96
C VAL A 316 11.79 -6.30 -6.20
N THR A 317 13.11 -6.12 -6.38
CA THR A 317 13.66 -5.26 -7.45
C THR A 317 14.12 -6.03 -8.68
N GLY A 318 14.28 -7.35 -8.57
CA GLY A 318 14.94 -8.17 -9.59
C GLY A 318 16.47 -8.13 -9.53
N ILE A 319 17.05 -7.32 -8.64
CA ILE A 319 18.49 -7.16 -8.47
C ILE A 319 18.87 -7.55 -7.04
N GLN A 320 19.64 -8.60 -6.92
CA GLN A 320 20.10 -9.09 -5.63
C GLN A 320 21.06 -8.10 -4.96
N GLY A 321 20.87 -7.86 -3.66
CA GLY A 321 21.68 -6.95 -2.85
C GLY A 321 21.37 -5.47 -3.04
N ASN A 322 20.28 -5.13 -3.74
CA ASN A 322 19.86 -3.76 -3.92
C ASN A 322 19.36 -3.14 -2.60
N ILE A 323 19.88 -1.97 -2.27
CA ILE A 323 19.46 -1.20 -1.09
C ILE A 323 18.12 -0.50 -1.41
N LEU A 324 17.10 -0.85 -0.64
CA LEU A 324 15.73 -0.30 -0.79
C LEU A 324 15.58 1.00 -0.01
N GLU A 325 15.99 1.02 1.25
CA GLU A 325 15.86 2.17 2.15
C GLU A 325 17.10 2.38 3.01
N ARG A 326 17.34 3.63 3.38
CA ARG A 326 18.40 4.05 4.28
C ARG A 326 17.82 5.04 5.29
N HIS A 327 17.86 4.70 6.56
CA HIS A 327 17.41 5.55 7.65
C HIS A 327 18.57 5.84 8.57
N ALA A 328 18.94 7.11 8.68
CA ALA A 328 20.13 7.54 9.41
C ALA A 328 19.78 8.19 10.75
N ASN A 329 20.62 7.94 11.77
CA ASN A 329 20.53 8.58 13.09
C ASN A 329 19.14 8.51 13.76
N LEU A 330 18.46 7.36 13.60
CA LEU A 330 17.23 7.09 14.36
C LEU A 330 17.59 6.96 15.85
N SER A 331 16.66 7.30 16.73
CA SER A 331 16.87 7.27 18.18
C SER A 331 16.25 6.04 18.83
N LYS A 332 16.92 5.52 19.87
CA LYS A 332 16.38 4.53 20.79
C LYS A 332 15.47 5.13 21.87
N ALA A 333 15.53 6.45 22.07
CA ALA A 333 14.70 7.15 23.03
C ALA A 333 13.32 7.48 22.44
N SER A 334 12.27 7.12 23.18
CA SER A 334 10.88 7.25 22.70
C SER A 334 10.39 8.71 22.60
N ASP A 335 11.02 9.62 23.34
CA ASP A 335 10.68 11.05 23.37
C ASP A 335 11.53 11.92 22.44
N THR A 336 12.37 11.32 21.58
CA THR A 336 13.30 12.07 20.71
C THR A 336 12.58 12.69 19.52
N ILE A 337 12.78 13.99 19.35
CA ILE A 337 12.35 14.78 18.20
C ILE A 337 13.54 15.39 17.47
N SER A 338 13.40 15.66 16.16
CA SER A 338 14.48 16.19 15.33
C SER A 338 14.88 17.61 15.71
N SER A 339 13.91 18.47 16.00
CA SER A 339 14.09 19.87 16.34
C SER A 339 12.88 20.40 17.10
N ALA A 340 13.13 21.35 18.04
CA ALA A 340 12.04 22.01 18.75
C ALA A 340 11.15 22.90 17.85
N ASN A 341 11.71 23.40 16.74
CA ASN A 341 10.98 24.28 15.82
C ASN A 341 10.18 23.53 14.74
N ALA A 342 10.59 22.30 14.42
CA ALA A 342 9.91 21.42 13.49
C ALA A 342 10.02 19.99 14.07
N PRO A 343 9.19 19.61 15.04
CA PRO A 343 9.33 18.34 15.74
C PRO A 343 8.88 17.18 14.84
N GLU A 344 9.85 16.48 14.30
CA GLU A 344 9.64 15.19 13.62
C GLU A 344 10.01 14.07 14.58
N ILE A 345 9.24 13.01 14.60
CA ILE A 345 9.52 11.81 15.38
C ILE A 345 10.78 11.15 14.83
N VAL A 346 11.75 10.88 15.70
CA VAL A 346 13.02 10.24 15.37
C VAL A 346 13.17 8.89 16.11
N TYR A 347 12.28 8.59 17.03
CA TYR A 347 12.24 7.27 17.66
C TYR A 347 12.10 6.18 16.59
N TYR A 348 13.04 5.24 16.57
CA TYR A 348 13.20 4.30 15.46
C TYR A 348 11.93 3.51 15.12
N LYS A 349 11.13 3.16 16.12
CA LYS A 349 9.93 2.35 15.97
C LYS A 349 8.83 3.10 15.25
N ASP A 350 8.48 4.28 15.77
CA ASP A 350 7.43 5.14 15.20
C ASP A 350 7.88 5.72 13.86
N TYR A 351 9.16 6.08 13.75
CA TYR A 351 9.74 6.56 12.51
C TYR A 351 9.63 5.51 11.39
N LEU A 352 10.01 4.25 11.64
CA LEU A 352 9.89 3.18 10.65
C LEU A 352 8.41 2.86 10.34
N ALA A 353 7.53 2.94 11.33
CA ALA A 353 6.10 2.73 11.10
C ALA A 353 5.50 3.77 10.14
N LEU A 354 5.95 5.02 10.18
CA LEU A 354 5.48 6.11 9.33
C LEU A 354 6.23 6.19 7.99
N ASN A 355 7.57 6.05 8.01
CA ASN A 355 8.43 6.42 6.89
C ASN A 355 8.98 5.23 6.09
N SER A 356 9.02 4.02 6.64
CA SER A 356 9.42 2.84 5.88
C SER A 356 8.26 2.31 5.04
N ALA A 357 8.50 1.95 3.80
CA ALA A 357 7.56 1.23 2.95
C ALA A 357 7.61 -0.30 3.16
N TYR A 358 8.63 -0.81 3.86
CA TYR A 358 8.92 -2.24 3.88
C TYR A 358 8.75 -2.92 5.24
N VAL A 359 8.97 -2.21 6.37
CA VAL A 359 9.02 -2.85 7.68
C VAL A 359 8.32 -2.08 8.79
N PHE A 360 7.82 -2.85 9.76
CA PHE A 360 7.45 -2.41 11.10
C PHE A 360 8.44 -2.95 12.12
N ALA A 361 8.71 -2.18 13.18
CA ALA A 361 9.46 -2.64 14.35
C ALA A 361 8.48 -3.13 15.43
N GLY A 362 8.77 -4.26 16.04
CA GLY A 362 7.97 -4.85 17.11
C GLY A 362 8.64 -4.73 18.47
N TYR A 363 9.18 -5.85 18.98
CA TYR A 363 9.82 -5.94 20.27
C TYR A 363 11.06 -5.05 20.38
N SER A 364 11.10 -4.24 21.41
CA SER A 364 12.28 -3.44 21.75
C SER A 364 13.11 -4.19 22.80
N PRO A 365 14.44 -4.25 22.68
CA PRO A 365 15.28 -4.89 23.69
C PRO A 365 15.06 -4.26 25.07
N SER A 366 14.66 -5.05 26.05
CA SER A 366 14.39 -4.56 27.40
C SER A 366 15.60 -4.65 28.33
N ASN A 367 16.59 -5.46 28.00
CA ASN A 367 17.84 -5.55 28.72
C ASN A 367 18.95 -6.11 27.80
N ALA A 368 20.20 -6.05 28.27
CA ALA A 368 21.33 -6.59 27.53
C ALA A 368 21.25 -8.10 27.28
N ASN A 369 20.34 -8.77 27.97
CA ASN A 369 20.14 -10.20 27.91
C ASN A 369 18.94 -10.60 27.07
N ASP A 370 18.22 -9.69 26.48
CA ASP A 370 17.13 -10.05 25.59
C ASP A 370 17.61 -10.83 24.37
N ALA A 371 16.77 -11.27 23.62
CA ALA A 371 16.97 -12.28 22.59
C ALA A 371 17.74 -11.79 21.36
N ILE A 372 18.03 -10.52 21.27
CA ILE A 372 19.23 -9.99 20.64
C ILE A 372 20.44 -10.42 21.47
N GLN A 373 20.20 -10.71 22.73
CA GLN A 373 21.01 -11.48 23.56
C GLN A 373 21.73 -12.52 22.84
N GLY A 374 22.49 -13.06 23.25
CA GLY A 374 23.21 -14.11 22.71
C GLY A 374 24.10 -13.68 21.57
N THR A 375 24.02 -12.49 21.15
CA THR A 375 24.85 -11.88 20.11
C THR A 375 25.79 -10.84 20.64
N PHE A 376 25.67 -10.52 21.92
CA PHE A 376 26.65 -9.66 22.55
C PHE A 376 27.77 -10.52 23.13
N PRO A 377 29.02 -10.23 22.79
CA PRO A 377 30.17 -10.76 23.52
C PRO A 377 30.28 -10.09 24.88
N ARG A 378 29.16 -9.95 25.56
CA ARG A 378 29.19 -9.32 26.86
C ARG A 378 29.74 -10.28 27.88
N ALA A 379 30.89 -9.91 28.38
CA ALA A 379 31.37 -10.33 29.69
C ALA A 379 31.30 -11.82 29.99
N VAL A 380 31.32 -12.62 28.95
CA VAL A 380 31.52 -14.03 29.15
C VAL A 380 32.93 -14.18 29.72
N GLY A 381 33.00 -14.53 31.00
CA GLY A 381 34.25 -14.74 31.66
C GLY A 381 34.85 -13.60 32.47
N PHE A 382 34.18 -12.43 32.54
CA PHE A 382 34.60 -11.42 33.51
C PHE A 382 34.03 -11.77 34.91
N SER A 383 34.87 -12.24 35.78
CA SER A 383 34.45 -12.60 37.13
C SER A 383 34.52 -11.47 38.16
N ALA A 384 35.23 -10.37 37.83
CA ALA A 384 35.29 -9.21 38.70
C ALA A 384 35.45 -7.93 37.87
N GLY A 385 34.83 -6.83 38.29
CA GLY A 385 34.90 -5.52 37.61
C GLY A 385 33.92 -5.33 36.45
N TYR A 386 33.12 -6.31 36.10
CA TYR A 386 32.03 -6.15 35.15
C TYR A 386 30.77 -5.71 35.89
N THR A 387 30.29 -4.53 35.55
CA THR A 387 28.97 -4.06 35.97
C THR A 387 28.01 -4.35 34.83
N PRO A 388 27.09 -5.32 34.98
CA PRO A 388 26.04 -5.51 33.99
C PRO A 388 25.26 -4.19 33.87
N ILE A 389 24.83 -3.85 32.68
CA ILE A 389 23.85 -2.77 32.52
C ILE A 389 22.63 -3.22 33.31
N THR A 390 22.34 -2.49 34.37
CA THR A 390 21.18 -2.80 35.22
C THR A 390 19.91 -2.54 34.44
N THR A 391 18.87 -3.31 34.73
CA THR A 391 17.55 -3.26 34.04
C THR A 391 16.85 -1.89 34.07
N SER A 392 17.41 -0.92 34.81
CA SER A 392 16.88 0.45 34.92
C SER A 392 17.59 1.48 34.07
N GLN A 393 18.67 1.14 33.36
CA GLN A 393 19.42 2.06 32.52
C GLN A 393 19.57 1.55 31.10
N GLY A 394 19.29 2.41 30.13
CA GLY A 394 19.56 2.18 28.73
C GLY A 394 18.60 1.27 28.00
N LEU A 395 17.37 1.14 28.45
CA LEU A 395 16.33 0.42 27.75
C LEU A 395 15.94 1.17 26.46
N TRP A 396 15.84 0.45 25.37
CA TRP A 396 15.25 0.98 24.16
C TRP A 396 13.76 1.31 24.40
N GLY A 397 13.32 2.49 23.97
CA GLY A 397 11.99 3.02 24.31
C GLY A 397 11.91 3.79 25.63
N GLY A 398 13.00 3.87 26.39
CA GLY A 398 13.12 4.75 27.55
C GLY A 398 13.20 6.23 27.15
N LEU A 399 13.04 7.13 28.15
CA LEU A 399 13.18 8.56 27.95
C LEU A 399 14.65 8.97 27.83
N ALA A 400 14.93 10.05 27.11
CA ALA A 400 16.26 10.56 26.85
C ALA A 400 17.00 11.05 28.10
N GLN A 401 16.27 11.56 29.10
CA GLN A 401 16.84 12.24 30.25
C GLN A 401 17.77 11.35 31.08
N ASN A 402 19.07 11.73 31.16
CA ASN A 402 20.12 11.02 31.91
C ASN A 402 20.28 9.52 31.53
N THR A 403 19.93 9.14 30.29
CA THR A 403 19.92 7.74 29.86
C THR A 403 21.08 7.45 28.92
N THR A 404 21.91 6.48 29.26
CA THR A 404 22.89 5.89 28.32
C THR A 404 22.30 4.60 27.73
N PHE A 405 21.93 4.65 26.45
CA PHE A 405 21.22 3.55 25.80
C PHE A 405 22.16 2.36 25.52
N THR A 406 21.60 1.15 25.67
CA THR A 406 22.33 -0.07 25.38
C THR A 406 22.68 -0.16 23.91
N ALA A 407 23.97 -0.31 23.64
CA ALA A 407 24.47 -0.58 22.30
C ALA A 407 24.29 -2.04 21.91
N ILE A 408 23.98 -2.29 20.65
CA ILE A 408 23.78 -3.63 20.08
C ILE A 408 24.90 -4.01 19.11
N GLY A 409 25.52 -3.00 18.48
CA GLY A 409 26.55 -3.18 17.47
C GLY A 409 25.96 -3.34 16.07
N ASN A 410 26.57 -4.16 15.26
CA ASN A 410 26.14 -4.43 13.89
C ASN A 410 25.28 -5.69 13.83
N LYS A 411 24.09 -5.57 13.34
CA LYS A 411 23.12 -6.66 13.24
C LYS A 411 22.45 -6.71 11.86
N THR A 412 22.26 -7.94 11.40
CA THR A 412 21.53 -8.21 10.17
C THR A 412 20.46 -9.26 10.44
N TYR A 413 19.22 -8.93 10.15
CA TYR A 413 18.08 -9.82 10.26
C TYR A 413 17.56 -10.21 8.88
N ASN A 414 17.27 -11.51 8.70
CA ASN A 414 16.60 -12.02 7.52
C ASN A 414 15.11 -12.15 7.83
N LEU A 415 14.27 -11.48 7.05
CA LEU A 415 12.84 -11.65 7.13
C LEU A 415 12.42 -12.95 6.44
N GLY A 416 11.55 -13.71 7.06
CA GLY A 416 11.06 -14.98 6.54
C GLY A 416 9.68 -15.33 7.09
N GLY A 417 9.13 -16.48 6.68
CA GLY A 417 7.84 -16.96 7.16
C GLY A 417 6.63 -16.19 6.62
N GLY A 418 6.82 -15.31 5.64
CA GLY A 418 5.71 -14.70 4.92
C GLY A 418 4.95 -15.74 4.10
N VAL A 419 3.62 -15.70 4.17
CA VAL A 419 2.71 -16.65 3.52
C VAL A 419 1.63 -15.90 2.76
N ASN A 420 1.26 -16.39 1.57
CA ASN A 420 0.18 -15.85 0.73
C ASN A 420 -1.19 -16.45 1.13
N TYR A 421 -2.15 -16.39 0.22
CA TYR A 421 -3.58 -16.69 0.47
C TYR A 421 -3.91 -18.17 0.70
N ASN A 422 -3.00 -19.09 0.39
CA ASN A 422 -3.20 -20.52 0.62
C ASN A 422 -1.89 -21.22 1.03
N ALA A 423 -1.99 -22.48 1.50
CA ALA A 423 -0.84 -23.24 1.97
C ALA A 423 0.24 -23.50 0.91
N SER A 424 -0.11 -23.41 -0.37
CA SER A 424 0.83 -23.52 -1.50
C SER A 424 1.39 -22.15 -1.94
N ASN A 425 1.18 -21.10 -1.15
CA ASN A 425 1.56 -19.72 -1.46
C ASN A 425 0.92 -19.15 -2.75
N GLY A 426 -0.26 -19.67 -3.12
CA GLY A 426 -1.05 -19.14 -4.21
C GLY A 426 -1.85 -17.89 -3.84
N TYR A 427 -2.64 -17.41 -4.80
CA TYR A 427 -3.37 -16.14 -4.72
C TYR A 427 -4.90 -16.31 -4.87
N THR A 428 -5.45 -17.44 -4.46
CA THR A 428 -6.90 -17.66 -4.45
C THR A 428 -7.54 -16.96 -3.27
N ALA A 429 -8.37 -15.95 -3.52
CA ALA A 429 -9.18 -15.32 -2.49
C ALA A 429 -10.53 -16.02 -2.35
N ALA A 430 -10.97 -16.24 -1.12
CA ALA A 430 -12.32 -16.75 -0.85
C ALA A 430 -13.38 -15.69 -1.16
N LEU A 431 -14.56 -16.14 -1.60
CA LEU A 431 -15.69 -15.25 -1.88
C LEU A 431 -16.04 -14.35 -0.68
N SER A 432 -16.07 -14.93 0.54
CA SER A 432 -16.37 -14.19 1.76
C SER A 432 -15.41 -13.00 1.98
N ASN A 433 -14.11 -13.21 1.75
CA ASN A 433 -13.11 -12.17 1.93
C ASN A 433 -13.23 -11.08 0.85
N LEU A 434 -13.55 -11.46 -0.39
CA LEU A 434 -13.81 -10.49 -1.46
C LEU A 434 -15.05 -9.63 -1.14
N ILE A 435 -16.12 -10.26 -0.65
CA ILE A 435 -17.32 -9.56 -0.20
C ILE A 435 -16.99 -8.55 0.90
N THR A 436 -16.24 -8.97 1.93
CA THR A 436 -15.80 -8.07 3.02
C THR A 436 -14.97 -6.89 2.50
N SER A 437 -14.07 -7.15 1.54
CA SER A 437 -13.26 -6.06 0.95
C SER A 437 -14.10 -5.09 0.11
N TYR A 438 -15.09 -5.58 -0.65
CA TYR A 438 -15.99 -4.68 -1.38
C TYR A 438 -16.97 -3.93 -0.46
N ASP A 439 -17.31 -4.49 0.71
CA ASP A 439 -18.17 -3.82 1.70
C ASP A 439 -17.53 -2.53 2.24
N LEU A 440 -16.22 -2.43 2.24
CA LEU A 440 -15.52 -1.18 2.58
C LEU A 440 -15.85 -0.01 1.63
N PHE A 441 -16.37 -0.30 0.45
CA PHE A 441 -16.88 0.71 -0.48
C PHE A 441 -18.35 1.04 -0.26
N ASN A 442 -19.05 0.44 0.70
CA ASN A 442 -20.48 0.61 0.88
C ASN A 442 -20.89 2.00 1.39
N ASN A 443 -20.03 2.66 2.14
CA ASN A 443 -20.31 4.00 2.67
C ASN A 443 -19.87 5.11 1.67
N PRO A 444 -20.82 5.87 1.08
CA PRO A 444 -20.49 6.95 0.16
C PRO A 444 -19.86 8.18 0.82
N GLU A 445 -19.94 8.30 2.15
CA GLU A 445 -19.34 9.43 2.88
C GLU A 445 -17.84 9.22 3.11
N ASP A 446 -17.37 7.98 3.17
CA ASP A 446 -15.96 7.66 3.42
C ASP A 446 -15.13 7.63 2.12
N ILE A 447 -15.70 7.04 1.06
CA ILE A 447 -14.97 6.82 -0.19
C ILE A 447 -15.85 7.19 -1.38
N ASP A 448 -15.37 8.13 -2.19
CA ASP A 448 -16.02 8.50 -3.45
C ASP A 448 -15.70 7.46 -4.55
N VAL A 449 -16.75 6.84 -5.10
CA VAL A 449 -16.66 5.81 -6.15
C VAL A 449 -17.79 6.01 -7.13
N ASP A 450 -17.48 6.10 -8.42
CA ASP A 450 -18.46 6.20 -9.50
C ASP A 450 -18.69 4.86 -10.22
N VAL A 451 -17.68 3.96 -10.18
CA VAL A 451 -17.75 2.66 -10.86
C VAL A 451 -17.14 1.55 -10.00
N LEU A 452 -17.91 0.53 -9.69
CA LEU A 452 -17.43 -0.72 -9.07
C LEU A 452 -17.04 -1.72 -10.16
N ILE A 453 -15.77 -2.11 -10.16
CA ILE A 453 -15.20 -3.05 -11.13
C ILE A 453 -15.22 -4.44 -10.51
N ASN A 454 -15.98 -5.36 -11.11
CA ASN A 454 -16.06 -6.73 -10.60
C ASN A 454 -14.70 -7.48 -10.69
N GLY A 455 -13.81 -7.09 -11.63
CA GLY A 455 -12.62 -7.88 -11.91
C GLY A 455 -12.96 -9.26 -12.50
N PRO A 456 -12.10 -10.27 -12.34
CA PRO A 456 -12.37 -11.61 -12.84
C PRO A 456 -13.49 -12.31 -12.06
N GLY A 457 -14.18 -13.22 -12.74
CA GLY A 457 -15.04 -14.18 -12.07
C GLY A 457 -14.23 -15.19 -11.24
N LEU A 458 -14.89 -15.86 -10.31
CA LEU A 458 -14.31 -16.90 -9.47
C LEU A 458 -14.27 -18.27 -10.21
N ALA A 459 -13.75 -19.29 -9.54
CA ALA A 459 -13.63 -20.62 -10.12
C ALA A 459 -14.98 -21.25 -10.45
N SER A 460 -16.01 -21.04 -9.58
CA SER A 460 -17.37 -21.51 -9.83
C SER A 460 -18.22 -20.41 -10.47
N LYS A 461 -19.23 -20.83 -11.22
CA LYS A 461 -20.27 -19.96 -11.79
C LYS A 461 -21.08 -19.30 -10.67
N GLU A 462 -21.47 -20.10 -9.68
CA GLU A 462 -22.31 -19.70 -8.57
C GLU A 462 -21.64 -18.65 -7.68
N ASP A 463 -20.38 -18.84 -7.33
CA ASP A 463 -19.62 -17.84 -6.58
C ASP A 463 -19.43 -16.54 -7.37
N SER A 464 -19.22 -16.66 -8.69
CA SER A 464 -19.14 -15.49 -9.57
C SER A 464 -20.44 -14.70 -9.63
N GLN A 465 -21.61 -15.39 -9.64
CA GLN A 465 -22.93 -14.77 -9.57
C GLN A 465 -23.18 -14.13 -8.21
N ALA A 466 -22.80 -14.80 -7.11
CA ALA A 466 -22.93 -14.25 -5.76
C ALA A 466 -22.11 -12.97 -5.60
N LYS A 467 -20.86 -12.97 -6.07
CA LYS A 467 -20.02 -11.76 -6.10
C LYS A 467 -20.65 -10.63 -6.90
N ALA A 468 -21.14 -10.93 -8.10
CA ALA A 468 -21.79 -9.94 -8.97
C ALA A 468 -23.04 -9.34 -8.32
N ASN A 469 -23.91 -10.18 -7.75
CA ASN A 469 -25.11 -9.72 -7.04
C ASN A 469 -24.77 -8.84 -5.83
N TYR A 470 -23.69 -9.16 -5.12
CA TYR A 470 -23.23 -8.34 -3.99
C TYR A 470 -22.77 -6.95 -4.44
N LEU A 471 -21.98 -6.85 -5.51
CA LEU A 471 -21.58 -5.55 -6.06
C LEU A 471 -22.79 -4.73 -6.54
N ILE A 472 -23.79 -5.38 -7.13
CA ILE A 472 -25.04 -4.72 -7.53
C ILE A 472 -25.75 -4.18 -6.29
N SER A 473 -25.85 -4.95 -5.19
CA SER A 473 -26.49 -4.49 -3.96
C SER A 473 -25.80 -3.28 -3.33
N ILE A 474 -24.45 -3.22 -3.39
CA ILE A 474 -23.69 -2.02 -2.97
C ILE A 474 -24.06 -0.82 -3.86
N ALA A 475 -24.07 -0.99 -5.18
CA ALA A 475 -24.40 0.11 -6.10
C ALA A 475 -25.85 0.61 -5.91
N GLU A 476 -26.80 -0.29 -5.63
CA GLU A 476 -28.19 0.06 -5.31
C GLU A 476 -28.36 0.75 -3.95
N ALA A 477 -27.56 0.37 -2.96
CA ALA A 477 -27.58 1.00 -1.64
C ALA A 477 -26.97 2.42 -1.72
N ARG A 478 -25.83 2.57 -2.38
CA ARG A 478 -25.11 3.85 -2.54
C ARG A 478 -25.87 4.84 -3.42
N LYS A 479 -26.41 4.40 -4.55
CA LYS A 479 -27.12 5.23 -5.58
C LYS A 479 -26.25 6.28 -6.27
N ASP A 480 -24.93 6.24 -6.10
CA ASP A 480 -23.98 7.17 -6.69
C ASP A 480 -23.01 6.50 -7.70
N CYS A 481 -23.05 5.18 -7.82
CA CYS A 481 -22.16 4.40 -8.67
C CYS A 481 -22.87 3.32 -9.49
N VAL A 482 -22.14 2.70 -10.41
CA VAL A 482 -22.60 1.52 -11.18
C VAL A 482 -21.59 0.38 -11.05
N ALA A 483 -22.09 -0.88 -11.08
CA ALA A 483 -21.27 -2.08 -11.08
C ALA A 483 -21.09 -2.61 -12.50
N VAL A 484 -19.84 -2.84 -12.93
CA VAL A 484 -19.52 -3.41 -14.25
C VAL A 484 -19.05 -4.85 -14.08
N ILE A 485 -19.71 -5.76 -14.77
CA ILE A 485 -19.60 -7.21 -14.54
C ILE A 485 -19.34 -7.93 -15.86
N SER A 486 -18.25 -8.71 -15.92
CA SER A 486 -17.95 -9.68 -16.97
C SER A 486 -18.42 -11.09 -16.56
N PRO A 487 -18.65 -11.99 -17.51
CA PRO A 487 -18.96 -13.38 -17.18
C PRO A 487 -17.75 -14.07 -16.53
N TYR A 488 -17.96 -15.21 -15.87
CA TYR A 488 -16.87 -16.00 -15.30
C TYR A 488 -15.95 -16.55 -16.40
N ARG A 489 -14.67 -16.74 -16.07
CA ARG A 489 -13.61 -17.04 -17.06
C ARG A 489 -13.95 -18.23 -17.96
N SER A 490 -14.36 -19.37 -17.38
CA SER A 490 -14.64 -20.60 -18.13
C SER A 490 -15.90 -20.56 -18.99
N ALA A 491 -16.71 -19.50 -18.91
CA ALA A 491 -17.80 -19.26 -19.85
C ALA A 491 -17.28 -19.01 -21.28
N VAL A 492 -16.14 -18.35 -21.41
CA VAL A 492 -15.58 -17.87 -22.70
C VAL A 492 -14.14 -18.30 -22.95
N VAL A 493 -13.32 -18.50 -21.90
CA VAL A 493 -11.93 -18.97 -21.99
C VAL A 493 -11.87 -20.40 -21.52
N GLY A 494 -11.93 -21.36 -22.47
CA GLY A 494 -11.85 -22.79 -22.14
C GLY A 494 -10.42 -23.27 -21.88
N THR A 495 -10.28 -24.43 -21.22
CA THR A 495 -9.01 -25.15 -21.05
C THR A 495 -8.47 -25.66 -22.37
N ASN A 496 -9.35 -25.89 -23.36
CA ASN A 496 -9.02 -26.18 -24.76
C ASN A 496 -9.69 -25.14 -25.67
N LEU A 497 -8.98 -24.07 -25.97
CA LEU A 497 -9.44 -22.94 -26.81
C LEU A 497 -10.00 -23.40 -28.18
N ASN A 498 -9.63 -24.58 -28.65
CA ASN A 498 -10.05 -25.12 -29.96
C ASN A 498 -11.43 -25.83 -29.95
N ASN A 499 -12.00 -26.11 -28.80
CA ASN A 499 -13.22 -26.93 -28.69
C ASN A 499 -14.47 -26.19 -28.18
N THR A 500 -14.35 -24.90 -27.78
CA THR A 500 -15.51 -24.12 -27.32
C THR A 500 -16.13 -23.40 -28.51
N SER A 501 -17.31 -23.85 -28.93
CA SER A 501 -18.02 -23.17 -30.03
C SER A 501 -18.54 -21.81 -29.59
N SER A 502 -18.62 -20.88 -30.52
CA SER A 502 -19.20 -19.54 -30.24
C SER A 502 -20.67 -19.62 -29.80
N ALA A 503 -21.41 -20.64 -30.21
CA ALA A 503 -22.77 -20.91 -29.76
C ALA A 503 -22.80 -21.31 -28.28
N SER A 504 -21.89 -22.21 -27.85
CA SER A 504 -21.77 -22.60 -26.45
C SER A 504 -21.35 -21.42 -25.57
N GLN A 505 -20.39 -20.60 -26.02
CA GLN A 505 -19.98 -19.38 -25.33
C GLN A 505 -21.18 -18.41 -25.14
N THR A 506 -21.99 -18.21 -26.20
CA THR A 506 -23.20 -17.39 -26.12
C THR A 506 -24.16 -17.92 -25.06
N THR A 507 -24.45 -19.24 -25.08
CA THR A 507 -25.35 -19.89 -24.10
C THR A 507 -24.81 -19.75 -22.68
N ASN A 508 -23.51 -19.96 -22.47
CA ASN A 508 -22.88 -19.83 -21.15
C ASN A 508 -23.00 -18.41 -20.59
N ILE A 509 -22.77 -17.39 -21.44
CA ILE A 509 -22.89 -15.98 -21.05
C ILE A 509 -24.36 -15.66 -20.70
N VAL A 510 -25.30 -16.00 -21.56
CA VAL A 510 -26.73 -15.75 -21.32
C VAL A 510 -27.19 -16.42 -20.02
N THR A 511 -26.87 -17.70 -19.84
CA THR A 511 -27.25 -18.45 -18.63
C THR A 511 -26.60 -17.88 -17.36
N PHE A 512 -25.41 -17.30 -17.48
CA PHE A 512 -24.75 -16.64 -16.35
C PHE A 512 -25.54 -15.39 -15.92
N PHE A 513 -25.89 -14.51 -16.86
CA PHE A 513 -26.55 -13.25 -16.56
C PHE A 513 -28.05 -13.38 -16.28
N ASP A 514 -28.72 -14.44 -16.75
CA ASP A 514 -30.13 -14.70 -16.45
C ASP A 514 -30.41 -14.84 -14.94
N SER A 515 -29.42 -15.36 -14.19
CA SER A 515 -29.53 -15.56 -12.74
C SER A 515 -29.07 -14.35 -11.92
N ILE A 516 -28.63 -13.28 -12.58
CA ILE A 516 -28.17 -12.06 -11.90
C ILE A 516 -29.31 -11.07 -11.75
N THR A 517 -29.36 -10.41 -10.60
CA THR A 517 -30.37 -9.43 -10.23
C THR A 517 -30.56 -8.36 -11.31
N SER A 518 -31.84 -8.07 -11.61
CA SER A 518 -32.21 -7.01 -12.55
C SER A 518 -32.01 -5.64 -11.90
N SER A 519 -31.06 -4.86 -12.41
CA SER A 519 -30.74 -3.54 -11.86
C SER A 519 -30.30 -2.57 -12.94
N SER A 520 -30.69 -1.32 -12.83
CA SER A 520 -30.17 -0.24 -13.67
C SER A 520 -28.79 0.23 -13.23
N TYR A 521 -28.34 -0.17 -12.04
CA TYR A 521 -26.99 0.10 -11.52
C TYR A 521 -25.98 -0.96 -11.93
N ALA A 522 -26.37 -1.94 -12.73
CA ALA A 522 -25.48 -2.97 -13.28
C ALA A 522 -25.24 -2.76 -14.78
N ILE A 523 -24.03 -3.10 -15.24
CA ILE A 523 -23.63 -3.09 -16.66
C ILE A 523 -22.94 -4.41 -16.95
N PHE A 524 -23.46 -5.18 -17.92
CA PHE A 524 -22.97 -6.51 -18.27
C PHE A 524 -22.23 -6.49 -19.62
N ASP A 525 -21.12 -7.21 -19.71
CA ASP A 525 -20.36 -7.40 -20.95
C ASP A 525 -20.22 -8.85 -21.38
N SER A 526 -19.75 -9.08 -22.59
CA SER A 526 -19.72 -10.40 -23.21
C SER A 526 -18.39 -11.16 -23.06
N GLY A 527 -17.38 -10.61 -22.30
CA GLY A 527 -16.24 -11.47 -22.17
C GLY A 527 -14.88 -10.93 -21.81
N TYR A 528 -13.85 -11.52 -22.48
CA TYR A 528 -12.44 -11.35 -22.16
C TYR A 528 -11.67 -10.89 -23.38
N LYS A 529 -10.84 -9.85 -23.20
CA LYS A 529 -9.84 -9.39 -24.18
C LYS A 529 -8.53 -10.15 -24.04
N TYR A 530 -7.75 -10.24 -25.10
CA TYR A 530 -6.41 -10.78 -25.13
C TYR A 530 -5.41 -9.62 -25.23
N MET A 531 -4.55 -9.47 -24.23
CA MET A 531 -3.60 -8.38 -24.13
C MET A 531 -2.20 -8.89 -23.78
N TYR A 532 -1.19 -8.05 -24.03
CA TYR A 532 0.19 -8.36 -23.69
C TYR A 532 0.50 -7.96 -22.25
N ASP A 533 0.96 -8.94 -21.47
CA ASP A 533 1.51 -8.75 -20.14
C ASP A 533 3.02 -8.52 -20.25
N ARG A 534 3.43 -7.25 -20.20
CA ARG A 534 4.84 -6.85 -20.33
C ARG A 534 5.71 -7.28 -19.16
N PHE A 535 5.13 -7.53 -17.98
CA PHE A 535 5.85 -7.92 -16.79
C PHE A 535 6.28 -9.39 -16.81
N ASN A 536 5.50 -10.23 -17.49
CA ASN A 536 5.76 -11.67 -17.64
C ASN A 536 6.09 -12.07 -19.08
N ASN A 537 6.23 -11.11 -19.99
CA ASN A 537 6.53 -11.34 -21.41
C ASN A 537 5.61 -12.39 -22.08
N THR A 538 4.31 -12.27 -21.85
CA THR A 538 3.32 -13.23 -22.36
C THR A 538 1.98 -12.55 -22.66
N PHE A 539 1.18 -13.19 -23.51
CA PHE A 539 -0.18 -12.74 -23.76
C PHE A 539 -1.18 -13.43 -22.84
N ARG A 540 -2.18 -12.67 -22.36
CA ARG A 540 -3.16 -13.17 -21.40
C ARG A 540 -4.58 -12.72 -21.73
N TYR A 541 -5.56 -13.52 -21.29
CA TYR A 541 -6.95 -13.12 -21.29
C TYR A 541 -7.29 -12.39 -19.99
N VAL A 542 -7.96 -11.23 -20.11
CA VAL A 542 -8.34 -10.36 -19.01
C VAL A 542 -9.81 -9.94 -19.20
N PRO A 543 -10.65 -9.89 -18.15
CA PRO A 543 -12.05 -9.50 -18.29
C PRO A 543 -12.21 -8.07 -18.80
N CYS A 544 -13.28 -7.79 -19.53
CA CYS A 544 -13.54 -6.51 -20.17
C CYS A 544 -14.15 -5.45 -19.25
N ASN A 545 -14.63 -5.81 -18.05
CA ASN A 545 -15.34 -4.89 -17.15
C ASN A 545 -14.52 -3.64 -16.78
N ALA A 546 -13.22 -3.80 -16.56
CA ALA A 546 -12.34 -2.67 -16.25
C ALA A 546 -12.15 -1.72 -17.45
N ASP A 547 -12.13 -2.25 -18.66
CA ASP A 547 -12.10 -1.40 -19.87
C ASP A 547 -13.40 -0.63 -20.05
N ILE A 548 -14.56 -1.26 -19.81
CA ILE A 548 -15.84 -0.55 -19.90
C ILE A 548 -15.93 0.55 -18.85
N ALA A 549 -15.50 0.29 -17.62
CA ALA A 549 -15.35 1.30 -16.60
C ALA A 549 -14.43 2.45 -17.07
N GLY A 550 -13.29 2.11 -17.67
CA GLY A 550 -12.35 3.08 -18.24
C GLY A 550 -12.93 3.87 -19.43
N LEU A 551 -13.74 3.24 -20.28
CA LEU A 551 -14.45 3.95 -21.37
C LEU A 551 -15.43 4.99 -20.84
N MET A 552 -16.09 4.71 -19.72
CA MET A 552 -16.95 5.68 -19.05
C MET A 552 -16.14 6.88 -18.56
N VAL A 553 -15.02 6.65 -17.89
CA VAL A 553 -14.10 7.71 -17.44
C VAL A 553 -13.57 8.53 -18.62
N ARG A 554 -13.09 7.87 -19.67
CA ARG A 554 -12.62 8.56 -20.89
C ARG A 554 -13.72 9.40 -21.54
N THR A 555 -14.98 8.93 -21.48
CA THR A 555 -16.11 9.68 -22.01
C THR A 555 -16.38 10.93 -21.16
N ASP A 556 -16.24 10.85 -19.85
CA ASP A 556 -16.40 11.98 -18.93
C ASP A 556 -15.34 13.06 -19.16
N LEU A 557 -14.09 12.64 -19.35
CA LEU A 557 -12.97 13.54 -19.61
C LEU A 557 -13.07 14.25 -20.97
N ASN A 558 -13.50 13.53 -22.01
CA ASN A 558 -13.52 14.06 -23.37
C ASN A 558 -14.84 14.74 -23.73
N GLN A 559 -15.92 14.40 -23.06
CA GLN A 559 -17.27 14.91 -23.28
C GLN A 559 -18.00 15.08 -21.94
N PHE A 560 -19.07 14.31 -21.69
CA PHE A 560 -19.84 14.38 -20.44
C PHE A 560 -20.37 12.99 -20.06
N PRO A 561 -20.71 12.74 -18.78
CA PRO A 561 -21.20 11.45 -18.29
C PRO A 561 -22.45 10.91 -18.98
N TRP A 562 -23.27 11.77 -19.55
CA TRP A 562 -24.51 11.41 -20.26
C TRP A 562 -24.32 11.03 -21.72
N PHE A 563 -23.09 10.98 -22.23
CA PHE A 563 -22.82 10.37 -23.52
C PHE A 563 -22.62 8.87 -23.40
N SER A 564 -23.12 8.11 -24.41
CA SER A 564 -22.89 6.67 -24.45
C SER A 564 -21.40 6.35 -24.59
N PRO A 565 -20.79 5.49 -23.74
CA PRO A 565 -19.39 5.08 -23.88
C PRO A 565 -19.17 4.08 -25.00
N ALA A 566 -20.22 3.65 -25.71
CA ALA A 566 -20.16 2.64 -26.76
C ALA A 566 -19.90 3.25 -28.16
N GLY A 567 -19.61 2.37 -29.12
CA GLY A 567 -19.49 2.67 -30.55
C GLY A 567 -18.07 3.06 -30.98
N GLN A 568 -17.92 3.34 -32.28
CA GLN A 568 -16.62 3.55 -32.93
C GLN A 568 -15.86 4.77 -32.41
N GLN A 569 -16.55 5.80 -31.97
CA GLN A 569 -15.91 7.06 -31.53
C GLN A 569 -15.36 6.97 -30.11
N ARG A 570 -16.04 6.30 -29.20
CA ARG A 570 -15.74 6.28 -27.77
C ARG A 570 -15.48 4.89 -27.21
N GLY A 571 -16.03 3.85 -27.82
CA GLY A 571 -16.04 2.49 -27.30
C GLY A 571 -14.81 1.64 -27.61
N VAL A 572 -13.75 2.19 -28.22
CA VAL A 572 -12.54 1.42 -28.60
C VAL A 572 -11.68 1.15 -27.36
N PHE A 573 -11.33 -0.13 -27.16
CA PHE A 573 -10.51 -0.58 -26.03
C PHE A 573 -9.03 -0.28 -26.23
N ASN A 574 -8.37 0.03 -25.12
CA ASN A 574 -6.91 0.10 -25.08
C ASN A 574 -6.29 -1.30 -24.94
N ASN A 575 -5.11 -1.49 -25.51
CA ASN A 575 -4.29 -2.71 -25.34
C ASN A 575 -5.04 -4.03 -25.57
N ALA A 576 -5.93 -4.10 -26.55
CA ALA A 576 -6.67 -5.29 -26.90
C ALA A 576 -6.28 -5.78 -28.29
N VAL A 577 -5.71 -7.00 -28.38
CA VAL A 577 -5.27 -7.62 -29.64
C VAL A 577 -6.39 -8.42 -30.28
N LYS A 578 -7.11 -9.21 -29.50
CA LYS A 578 -8.25 -10.03 -29.92
C LYS A 578 -9.20 -10.28 -28.74
N LEU A 579 -10.32 -10.93 -29.01
CA LEU A 579 -11.29 -11.36 -28.01
C LEU A 579 -11.24 -12.89 -27.83
N ALA A 580 -11.57 -13.36 -26.63
CA ALA A 580 -11.83 -14.77 -26.37
C ALA A 580 -13.11 -15.26 -27.09
N TYR A 581 -14.08 -14.36 -27.24
CA TYR A 581 -15.35 -14.58 -27.90
C TYR A 581 -15.70 -13.34 -28.73
N ASN A 582 -15.88 -13.51 -30.04
CA ASN A 582 -16.32 -12.46 -30.96
C ASN A 582 -17.69 -12.86 -31.54
N PRO A 583 -18.81 -12.27 -31.06
CA PRO A 583 -20.14 -12.69 -31.44
C PRO A 583 -20.54 -12.31 -32.87
N SER A 584 -21.16 -13.24 -33.59
CA SER A 584 -21.83 -12.99 -34.86
C SER A 584 -23.06 -12.08 -34.67
N LYS A 585 -23.66 -11.62 -35.77
CA LYS A 585 -24.86 -10.76 -35.68
C LYS A 585 -26.00 -11.39 -34.88
N SER A 586 -26.35 -12.65 -35.18
CA SER A 586 -27.42 -13.36 -34.46
C SER A 586 -27.09 -13.58 -32.96
N GLN A 587 -25.82 -13.84 -32.67
CA GLN A 587 -25.38 -13.98 -31.29
C GLN A 587 -25.41 -12.65 -30.53
N ARG A 588 -25.08 -11.53 -31.19
CA ARG A 588 -25.25 -10.19 -30.60
C ARG A 588 -26.72 -9.88 -30.28
N ASP A 589 -27.63 -10.30 -31.16
CA ASP A 589 -29.05 -10.11 -30.94
C ASP A 589 -29.49 -10.90 -29.68
N SER A 590 -29.05 -12.15 -29.51
CA SER A 590 -29.30 -12.97 -28.31
C SER A 590 -28.70 -12.35 -27.05
N LEU A 591 -27.48 -11.88 -27.08
CA LEU A 591 -26.82 -11.20 -25.96
C LEU A 591 -27.56 -9.92 -25.57
N TYR A 592 -27.99 -9.14 -26.57
CA TYR A 592 -28.66 -7.87 -26.33
C TYR A 592 -30.04 -8.04 -25.73
N VAL A 593 -30.76 -9.13 -26.07
CA VAL A 593 -32.01 -9.53 -25.40
C VAL A 593 -31.74 -9.91 -23.94
N ALA A 594 -30.64 -10.60 -23.67
CA ALA A 594 -30.21 -10.97 -22.33
C ALA A 594 -29.54 -9.81 -21.53
N ARG A 595 -29.68 -8.57 -21.94
CA ARG A 595 -29.12 -7.35 -21.29
C ARG A 595 -27.59 -7.25 -21.33
N VAL A 596 -26.92 -8.06 -22.13
CA VAL A 596 -25.46 -8.09 -22.23
C VAL A 596 -25.00 -7.20 -23.37
N ASN A 597 -24.05 -6.31 -23.09
CA ASN A 597 -23.44 -5.45 -24.10
C ASN A 597 -22.34 -6.22 -24.85
N PRO A 598 -22.52 -6.47 -26.14
CA PRO A 598 -21.51 -7.19 -26.92
C PRO A 598 -20.22 -6.39 -27.02
N VAL A 599 -19.08 -7.04 -26.76
CA VAL A 599 -17.77 -6.54 -27.13
C VAL A 599 -17.36 -7.24 -28.41
N ILE A 600 -17.00 -6.49 -29.45
CA ILE A 600 -16.74 -7.01 -30.78
C ILE A 600 -15.37 -6.58 -31.29
N LEU A 601 -14.78 -7.40 -32.17
CA LEU A 601 -13.63 -7.03 -32.97
C LEU A 601 -14.11 -6.55 -34.35
N GLN A 602 -13.94 -5.28 -34.62
CA GLN A 602 -14.28 -4.67 -35.92
C GLN A 602 -13.03 -4.45 -36.76
N PRO A 603 -12.95 -5.03 -37.97
CA PRO A 603 -11.81 -4.82 -38.88
C PRO A 603 -11.55 -3.33 -39.14
N GLY A 604 -10.30 -2.92 -39.02
CA GLY A 604 -9.88 -1.52 -39.27
C GLY A 604 -10.08 -0.57 -38.08
N ILE A 605 -10.79 -0.98 -37.01
CA ILE A 605 -11.03 -0.13 -35.82
C ILE A 605 -10.44 -0.77 -34.56
N GLY A 606 -10.58 -2.09 -34.41
CA GLY A 606 -10.12 -2.83 -33.25
C GLY A 606 -11.26 -3.39 -32.38
N VAL A 607 -10.94 -3.69 -31.14
CA VAL A 607 -11.91 -4.18 -30.16
C VAL A 607 -12.72 -3.01 -29.61
N LEU A 608 -14.03 -3.13 -29.59
CA LEU A 608 -14.91 -2.06 -29.11
C LEU A 608 -16.18 -2.57 -28.42
N LEU A 609 -16.71 -1.75 -27.52
CA LEU A 609 -18.02 -1.93 -26.91
C LEU A 609 -19.12 -1.56 -27.90
N PHE A 610 -20.04 -2.52 -28.16
CA PHE A 610 -21.11 -2.38 -29.16
C PHE A 610 -22.51 -2.50 -28.55
N GLY A 611 -22.72 -1.92 -27.40
CA GLY A 611 -23.99 -1.85 -26.70
C GLY A 611 -23.92 -0.88 -25.51
N ASP A 612 -25.07 -0.35 -25.11
CA ASP A 612 -25.19 0.63 -24.04
C ASP A 612 -26.36 0.36 -23.09
N LYS A 613 -26.72 -0.91 -22.92
CA LYS A 613 -27.76 -1.35 -21.98
C LYS A 613 -27.25 -1.45 -20.56
N THR A 614 -28.12 -1.12 -19.60
CA THR A 614 -27.97 -1.51 -18.20
C THR A 614 -28.47 -2.95 -17.98
N GLY A 615 -28.24 -3.50 -16.78
CA GLY A 615 -28.72 -4.82 -16.39
C GLY A 615 -30.23 -4.90 -16.10
N LEU A 616 -31.00 -3.87 -16.44
CA LEU A 616 -32.44 -3.81 -16.19
C LEU A 616 -33.20 -4.75 -17.14
N ALA A 617 -34.08 -5.58 -16.59
CA ALA A 617 -34.80 -6.61 -17.36
C ALA A 617 -36.06 -6.10 -18.07
N TYR A 618 -36.52 -4.91 -17.80
CA TYR A 618 -37.71 -4.32 -18.39
C TYR A 618 -37.43 -2.96 -19.04
N ASN A 619 -38.29 -2.55 -19.98
CA ASN A 619 -38.11 -1.27 -20.66
C ASN A 619 -38.37 -0.11 -19.70
N SER A 620 -37.40 0.77 -19.58
CA SER A 620 -37.43 1.97 -18.75
C SER A 620 -36.54 3.06 -19.36
N ALA A 621 -36.64 4.27 -18.85
CA ALA A 621 -35.67 5.31 -19.17
C ALA A 621 -34.27 4.94 -18.71
N PHE A 622 -34.17 4.15 -17.63
CA PHE A 622 -32.92 3.69 -17.02
C PHE A 622 -32.34 2.39 -17.63
N ASP A 623 -32.90 1.88 -18.72
CA ASP A 623 -32.37 0.70 -19.41
C ASP A 623 -31.12 1.03 -20.26
N ARG A 624 -30.66 2.29 -20.24
CA ARG A 624 -29.50 2.79 -20.96
C ARG A 624 -28.43 3.33 -20.03
N ILE A 625 -27.17 3.01 -20.33
CA ILE A 625 -26.00 3.45 -19.56
C ILE A 625 -25.94 4.98 -19.49
N ASN A 626 -26.13 5.65 -20.63
CA ASN A 626 -26.05 7.11 -20.71
C ASN A 626 -27.09 7.81 -19.83
N VAL A 627 -28.33 7.30 -19.78
CA VAL A 627 -29.41 7.87 -18.95
C VAL A 627 -29.13 7.60 -17.46
N ARG A 628 -28.73 6.37 -17.10
CA ARG A 628 -28.39 6.07 -15.70
C ARG A 628 -27.25 6.95 -15.20
N ARG A 629 -26.19 7.10 -15.98
CA ARG A 629 -25.07 7.95 -15.63
C ARG A 629 -25.43 9.44 -15.56
N LEU A 630 -26.31 9.92 -16.44
CA LEU A 630 -26.88 11.27 -16.33
C LEU A 630 -27.49 11.47 -14.94
N PHE A 631 -28.38 10.55 -14.53
CA PHE A 631 -29.07 10.69 -13.24
C PHE A 631 -28.10 10.59 -12.05
N LEU A 632 -27.11 9.69 -12.08
CA LEU A 632 -26.08 9.63 -11.03
C LEU A 632 -25.33 10.94 -10.88
N THR A 633 -24.93 11.56 -12.00
CA THR A 633 -24.24 12.84 -11.98
C THR A 633 -25.14 13.97 -11.47
N LEU A 634 -26.40 13.99 -11.88
CA LEU A 634 -27.37 14.98 -11.41
C LEU A 634 -27.67 14.79 -9.92
N GLU A 635 -27.93 13.55 -9.47
CA GLU A 635 -28.20 13.22 -8.07
C GLU A 635 -27.02 13.63 -7.17
N LYS A 636 -25.77 13.29 -7.55
CA LYS A 636 -24.56 13.66 -6.82
C LYS A 636 -24.39 15.19 -6.72
N SER A 637 -24.55 15.91 -7.83
CA SER A 637 -24.39 17.37 -7.86
C SER A 637 -25.50 18.08 -7.09
N LEU A 638 -26.74 17.65 -7.25
CA LEU A 638 -27.91 18.24 -6.58
C LEU A 638 -27.94 17.92 -5.08
N THR A 639 -27.48 16.74 -4.68
CA THR A 639 -27.33 16.39 -3.25
C THR A 639 -26.33 17.33 -2.58
N ASN A 640 -25.21 17.66 -3.24
CA ASN A 640 -24.26 18.62 -2.69
C ASN A 640 -24.85 20.03 -2.58
N ALA A 641 -25.67 20.45 -3.55
CA ALA A 641 -26.40 21.72 -3.47
C ALA A 641 -27.45 21.71 -2.35
N ALA A 642 -28.13 20.58 -2.16
CA ALA A 642 -29.13 20.42 -1.09
C ALA A 642 -28.52 20.40 0.31
N LYS A 643 -27.31 19.84 0.48
CA LYS A 643 -26.57 19.86 1.77
C LYS A 643 -26.34 21.27 2.29
N ALA A 644 -26.19 22.26 1.40
CA ALA A 644 -26.04 23.65 1.77
C ALA A 644 -27.32 24.30 2.34
N GLN A 645 -28.48 23.65 2.19
CA GLN A 645 -29.76 24.11 2.74
C GLN A 645 -30.10 23.43 4.09
N LEU A 646 -29.31 22.48 4.54
CA LEU A 646 -29.53 21.86 5.84
C LEU A 646 -29.36 22.86 6.96
N PHE A 647 -30.27 22.83 7.92
CA PHE A 647 -30.35 23.74 9.08
C PHE A 647 -30.79 25.16 8.76
N GLU A 648 -31.15 25.48 7.50
CA GLU A 648 -31.81 26.73 7.12
C GLU A 648 -33.32 26.66 7.34
N PHE A 649 -33.99 27.83 7.40
CA PHE A 649 -35.43 27.88 7.54
C PHE A 649 -36.15 27.49 6.22
N ASN A 650 -37.21 26.71 6.30
CA ASN A 650 -38.04 26.41 5.13
C ASN A 650 -38.98 27.58 4.82
N ASP A 651 -38.46 28.67 4.32
CA ASP A 651 -39.18 29.85 3.90
C ASP A 651 -39.11 30.05 2.37
N GLU A 652 -39.80 31.07 1.87
CA GLU A 652 -39.84 31.39 0.45
C GLU A 652 -38.48 31.78 -0.10
N VAL A 653 -37.62 32.42 0.75
CA VAL A 653 -36.29 32.87 0.33
C VAL A 653 -35.36 31.66 0.14
N THR A 654 -35.35 30.71 1.07
CA THR A 654 -34.54 29.48 0.98
C THR A 654 -34.97 28.64 -0.20
N ARG A 655 -36.30 28.48 -0.43
CA ARG A 655 -36.81 27.76 -1.61
C ARG A 655 -36.40 28.43 -2.93
N ALA A 656 -36.53 29.76 -3.03
CA ALA A 656 -36.10 30.51 -4.20
C ALA A 656 -34.57 30.40 -4.42
N ASN A 657 -33.77 30.46 -3.37
CA ASN A 657 -32.33 30.30 -3.43
C ASN A 657 -31.94 28.92 -3.95
N PHE A 658 -32.60 27.85 -3.49
CA PHE A 658 -32.38 26.51 -4.01
C PHE A 658 -32.72 26.40 -5.50
N VAL A 659 -33.86 26.90 -5.94
CA VAL A 659 -34.25 26.91 -7.36
C VAL A 659 -33.24 27.71 -8.19
N ASN A 660 -32.76 28.84 -7.69
CA ASN A 660 -31.76 29.69 -8.36
C ASN A 660 -30.38 29.02 -8.51
N ILE A 661 -30.07 28.00 -7.68
CA ILE A 661 -28.86 27.17 -7.84
C ILE A 661 -29.12 26.04 -8.82
N VAL A 662 -30.26 25.37 -8.72
CA VAL A 662 -30.58 24.15 -9.49
C VAL A 662 -30.90 24.44 -10.96
N GLU A 663 -31.72 25.47 -11.24
CA GLU A 663 -32.13 25.76 -12.63
C GLU A 663 -30.97 26.11 -13.57
N PRO A 664 -30.00 27.00 -13.22
CA PRO A 664 -28.87 27.27 -14.07
C PRO A 664 -28.02 26.04 -14.38
N PHE A 665 -27.84 25.15 -13.37
CA PHE A 665 -27.14 23.89 -13.57
C PHE A 665 -27.86 22.97 -14.55
N LEU A 666 -29.19 22.79 -14.41
CA LEU A 666 -29.98 21.99 -15.35
C LEU A 666 -30.01 22.60 -16.77
N ARG A 667 -30.01 23.94 -16.89
CA ARG A 667 -29.89 24.65 -18.20
C ARG A 667 -28.52 24.39 -18.85
N ASP A 668 -27.44 24.32 -18.04
CA ASP A 668 -26.11 23.98 -18.55
C ASP A 668 -26.08 22.53 -19.06
N VAL A 669 -26.64 21.58 -18.32
CA VAL A 669 -26.79 20.18 -18.75
C VAL A 669 -27.64 20.08 -20.03
N GLN A 670 -28.70 20.90 -20.16
CA GLN A 670 -29.54 20.98 -21.37
C GLN A 670 -28.73 21.52 -22.56
N ALA A 671 -27.98 22.59 -22.37
CA ALA A 671 -27.09 23.16 -23.39
C ALA A 671 -26.02 22.18 -23.85
N LYS A 672 -25.54 21.33 -22.95
CA LYS A 672 -24.58 20.23 -23.19
C LYS A 672 -25.24 18.94 -23.68
N ARG A 673 -26.52 18.99 -24.09
CA ARG A 673 -27.28 17.88 -24.69
C ARG A 673 -27.56 16.70 -23.77
N GLY A 674 -27.56 16.87 -22.44
CA GLY A 674 -27.89 15.83 -21.48
C GLY A 674 -29.39 15.60 -21.34
N ILE A 675 -30.17 16.66 -21.39
CA ILE A 675 -31.62 16.63 -21.22
C ILE A 675 -32.31 17.44 -22.34
N TYR A 676 -33.51 17.05 -22.66
CA TYR A 676 -34.37 17.81 -23.60
C TYR A 676 -35.09 18.94 -22.89
N ASP A 677 -35.58 18.68 -21.69
CA ASP A 677 -36.41 19.60 -20.93
C ASP A 677 -36.39 19.25 -19.44
N PHE A 678 -36.66 20.21 -18.57
CA PHE A 678 -36.74 20.03 -17.14
C PHE A 678 -37.76 20.96 -16.50
N LEU A 679 -38.22 20.59 -15.30
CA LEU A 679 -39.09 21.41 -14.46
C LEU A 679 -38.68 21.21 -13.00
N VAL A 680 -38.45 22.31 -12.27
CA VAL A 680 -38.17 22.32 -10.85
C VAL A 680 -39.39 22.91 -10.13
N ILE A 681 -39.91 22.18 -9.15
CA ILE A 681 -41.02 22.62 -8.27
C ILE A 681 -40.46 22.64 -6.85
N CYS A 682 -40.33 23.81 -6.28
CA CYS A 682 -39.94 24.00 -4.90
C CYS A 682 -40.64 25.27 -4.36
N ASP A 683 -41.95 25.11 -4.14
CA ASP A 683 -42.85 26.19 -3.70
C ASP A 683 -43.85 25.69 -2.62
N THR A 684 -44.88 26.44 -2.38
CA THR A 684 -45.91 26.10 -1.40
C THR A 684 -46.79 24.88 -1.78
N THR A 685 -46.70 24.40 -3.03
CA THR A 685 -47.48 23.22 -3.48
C THR A 685 -46.86 21.92 -2.98
N ASN A 686 -45.55 21.83 -2.88
CA ASN A 686 -44.84 20.67 -2.34
C ASN A 686 -44.24 20.91 -0.93
N ASN A 687 -44.16 22.15 -0.47
CA ASN A 687 -43.81 22.50 0.92
C ASN A 687 -45.06 23.07 1.63
N THR A 688 -46.00 22.17 1.93
CA THR A 688 -47.20 22.51 2.68
C THR A 688 -46.88 22.80 4.16
N PRO A 689 -47.81 23.45 4.92
CA PRO A 689 -47.59 23.67 6.35
C PRO A 689 -47.19 22.40 7.11
N ASP A 690 -47.82 21.26 6.78
CA ASP A 690 -47.50 19.96 7.41
C ASP A 690 -46.06 19.51 7.13
N VAL A 691 -45.51 19.79 5.94
CA VAL A 691 -44.09 19.50 5.58
C VAL A 691 -43.14 20.39 6.35
N ILE A 692 -43.53 21.68 6.49
CA ILE A 692 -42.71 22.64 7.24
C ILE A 692 -42.72 22.30 8.72
N ASP A 693 -43.88 21.96 9.29
CA ASP A 693 -44.03 21.56 10.68
C ASP A 693 -43.27 20.27 11.04
N ASN A 694 -43.08 19.39 10.06
CA ASN A 694 -42.22 18.19 10.17
C ASN A 694 -40.72 18.46 9.99
N ASN A 695 -40.31 19.71 9.84
CA ASN A 695 -38.91 20.10 9.54
C ASN A 695 -38.38 19.49 8.23
N GLU A 696 -39.25 19.28 7.24
CA GLU A 696 -38.89 18.77 5.94
C GLU A 696 -38.80 19.90 4.92
N PHE A 697 -37.88 19.74 3.93
CA PHE A 697 -37.78 20.57 2.74
C PHE A 697 -37.92 19.67 1.51
N ARG A 698 -38.84 19.98 0.60
CA ARG A 698 -39.13 19.18 -0.57
C ARG A 698 -38.95 19.98 -1.86
N ALA A 699 -38.19 19.39 -2.79
CA ALA A 699 -38.03 19.89 -4.15
C ALA A 699 -38.23 18.75 -5.14
N ASP A 700 -39.13 18.92 -6.09
CA ASP A 700 -39.42 17.95 -7.13
C ASP A 700 -38.78 18.38 -8.45
N ILE A 701 -37.88 17.54 -8.99
CA ILE A 701 -37.15 17.82 -10.21
C ILE A 701 -37.55 16.82 -11.30
N TYR A 702 -38.27 17.30 -12.31
CA TYR A 702 -38.69 16.50 -13.46
C TYR A 702 -37.73 16.68 -14.61
N ILE A 703 -37.27 15.57 -15.20
CA ILE A 703 -36.22 15.58 -16.24
C ILE A 703 -36.65 14.71 -17.43
N LYS A 704 -36.49 15.24 -18.64
CA LYS A 704 -36.63 14.49 -19.89
C LYS A 704 -35.23 14.18 -20.44
N PRO A 705 -34.67 12.95 -20.21
CA PRO A 705 -33.32 12.62 -20.62
C PRO A 705 -33.18 12.50 -22.13
N ALA A 706 -32.01 12.86 -22.66
CA ALA A 706 -31.65 12.58 -24.04
C ALA A 706 -31.29 11.10 -24.22
N LYS A 707 -31.80 10.48 -25.29
CA LYS A 707 -31.57 9.06 -25.60
C LYS A 707 -30.54 8.91 -26.71
N SER A 708 -29.68 7.88 -26.57
CA SER A 708 -28.72 7.47 -27.63
C SER A 708 -29.44 6.83 -28.83
N ILE A 709 -28.88 6.99 -30.01
CA ILE A 709 -29.36 6.34 -31.25
C ILE A 709 -28.80 4.93 -31.30
N ASN A 710 -29.68 3.92 -31.25
CA ASN A 710 -29.28 2.51 -31.33
C ASN A 710 -29.59 1.85 -32.68
N PHE A 711 -30.56 2.40 -33.42
CA PHE A 711 -30.97 1.87 -34.71
C PHE A 711 -30.97 2.98 -35.75
N VAL A 712 -30.31 2.74 -36.87
CA VAL A 712 -30.28 3.61 -38.03
C VAL A 712 -30.89 2.84 -39.21
N SER A 713 -31.99 3.32 -39.73
CA SER A 713 -32.61 2.76 -40.96
C SER A 713 -32.16 3.61 -42.15
N LEU A 714 -31.54 2.99 -43.12
CA LEU A 714 -31.14 3.64 -44.39
C LEU A 714 -31.92 2.97 -45.52
N THR A 715 -32.76 3.74 -46.22
CA THR A 715 -33.52 3.28 -47.37
C THR A 715 -32.83 3.82 -48.62
N PHE A 716 -32.33 2.94 -49.47
CA PHE A 716 -31.79 3.28 -50.76
C PHE A 716 -32.85 2.97 -51.85
N VAL A 717 -33.29 3.96 -52.56
CA VAL A 717 -34.25 3.81 -53.66
C VAL A 717 -33.54 3.98 -55.00
N ALA A 718 -33.48 2.88 -55.76
CA ALA A 718 -32.96 2.95 -57.13
C ALA A 718 -34.10 3.35 -58.06
N THR A 719 -33.93 4.49 -58.77
CA THR A 719 -34.90 5.01 -59.71
C THR A 719 -34.45 4.81 -61.15
N ARG A 720 -35.39 4.76 -62.10
CA ARG A 720 -35.04 4.75 -63.53
C ARG A 720 -34.60 6.12 -63.97
N THR A 721 -33.71 6.15 -64.98
CA THR A 721 -33.25 7.38 -65.62
C THR A 721 -34.46 8.18 -66.12
N GLY A 722 -34.66 9.44 -65.66
CA GLY A 722 -35.77 10.30 -66.11
C GLY A 722 -36.90 10.53 -65.11
N VAL A 723 -36.87 9.87 -63.92
CA VAL A 723 -37.83 10.14 -62.83
C VAL A 723 -37.30 11.24 -61.91
N SER A 724 -38.08 12.25 -61.58
CA SER A 724 -37.64 13.31 -60.65
C SER A 724 -37.60 12.80 -59.22
N PHE A 725 -36.56 13.17 -58.43
CA PHE A 725 -36.44 12.75 -57.02
C PHE A 725 -37.60 13.22 -56.13
N SER A 726 -38.28 14.31 -56.49
CA SER A 726 -39.46 14.82 -55.78
C SER A 726 -40.68 13.87 -55.90
N GLU A 727 -40.79 13.15 -57.03
CA GLU A 727 -41.91 12.23 -57.28
C GLU A 727 -41.68 10.89 -56.55
N VAL A 728 -40.42 10.50 -56.29
CA VAL A 728 -40.06 9.29 -55.54
C VAL A 728 -40.15 9.54 -54.04
N ALA A 729 -39.76 10.71 -53.55
CA ALA A 729 -39.81 11.07 -52.14
C ALA A 729 -41.23 11.19 -51.58
N GLY A 730 -42.24 11.39 -52.42
CA GLY A 730 -43.66 11.42 -52.02
C GLY A 730 -44.34 10.04 -51.95
N ARG A 731 -43.60 8.94 -52.30
CA ARG A 731 -44.15 7.56 -52.30
C ARG A 731 -43.46 6.60 -51.32
N VAL A 732 -42.47 7.07 -50.53
CA VAL A 732 -41.70 6.24 -49.51
C VAL A 732 -42.23 6.47 -48.11
#